data_86fccc50b5dc49eab9e7dd9e37df309b
#
_entry.id   86fccc50b5dc49eab9e7dd9e37df309b
#
_cell.length_a   1.000
_cell.length_b   1.000
_cell.length_c   1.000
_cell.angle_alpha   90.00
_cell.angle_beta   90.00
_cell.angle_gamma   90.00
#
_symmetry.space_group_name_H-M   'P 1'
#
loop_
_entity.id
_entity.type
_entity.pdbx_description
1 polymer ?
#
loop_
_entity_poly.entity_id
_entity_poly.type
_entity_poly.pdbx_seq_one_letter_code
_entity_poly.pdbx_strand_id
1 'polypeptide(L)'
;MSMGEGSAQGAWALALAFTIVTPSVTPPAAKKATHMQTLHGDQLQDDYFWLRERDNPEVKAYLEKENAYTAEYMKPTEGLQKTLYDEMLGRIKETDLSVPYRDRGWYYYFRTEKGKQYPIWCRKKGSLDAPEEVYLDVNELAKGERFMNVAARVFTDDGTLLAYSTDNTGFRDYTLHVKDMTTGRLLSEKVDRVSSVAWAPDGKTLFYSVTDMAKRPFKIFRHTLGTDTAKDALIYEEKDERFRCGVYRSRSGDYLMFPVGSHTSSEWRFLPASDPTGEPRLISPREVEHEYSVDQRGDLFYIVTNDKGRNNRLVTAPISNPAHANWKEVIPQRDDVMLEDVDVFKDWIVLSEREDALPRLRVIGEKGGARTDYRIDFPEAIYSAGLSNNHEFDNAGVLRFDYESYTTPPSVYDFDMATKERKLLKRQEVLGGYDPDLYTSERRYATASDGTRVPISLVYKKGFVADGNAPMLLTAYGSYGAPNDANFDSTVVSLLDRGVVYANGHIRGGGDLGKKWHDQGKMFNKKNTFTDFIACAEALIADKYTSRDRLVIEGGSAGGLLMGAVTNMRPDLFKAVVARVPFVDVINTMLDESLPLTVGEFEEWGNPKIKEQYVYMKSYSPYDNLAAKAYPSMLVKTSFDDSQVMYWEPAKYVAKLRTLKTDQNPLIFKINMAGGHGGSSGRYDRLHELAFDYAFELTQMGIAK
;
A
#
# COMPACT_ATOMS: atom_id res chain seq x y z
N MET A 1 -68.52 -1.35 -43.04
CA MET A 1 -67.46 -1.31 -44.03
C MET A 1 -66.38 -0.39 -43.43
N SER A 2 -65.17 -0.70 -43.16
CA SER A 2 -64.27 -1.80 -43.49
C SER A 2 -63.26 -1.86 -42.36
N MET A 3 -62.83 -3.07 -42.03
CA MET A 3 -61.78 -3.41 -41.08
C MET A 3 -60.42 -2.96 -41.60
N GLY A 4 -59.53 -2.61 -40.68
CA GLY A 4 -58.09 -2.41 -40.89
C GLY A 4 -57.32 -2.96 -39.73
N GLU A 5 -56.86 -4.18 -39.85
CA GLU A 5 -55.91 -4.83 -38.91
C GLU A 5 -54.55 -4.21 -38.99
N GLY A 6 -53.96 -3.82 -37.88
CA GLY A 6 -52.58 -3.36 -37.73
C GLY A 6 -51.82 -4.32 -36.81
N SER A 7 -51.00 -5.15 -37.41
CA SER A 7 -50.15 -6.15 -36.77
C SER A 7 -49.09 -5.55 -35.81
N ALA A 8 -49.11 -5.98 -34.57
CA ALA A 8 -48.02 -5.77 -33.61
C ALA A 8 -46.85 -6.71 -33.96
N GLN A 9 -45.74 -6.20 -34.46
CA GLN A 9 -44.47 -6.90 -34.52
C GLN A 9 -43.79 -6.85 -33.16
N GLY A 10 -43.83 -7.96 -32.47
CA GLY A 10 -43.04 -8.20 -31.26
C GLY A 10 -41.54 -8.34 -31.59
N ALA A 11 -40.72 -7.42 -31.10
CA ALA A 11 -39.27 -7.57 -31.16
C ALA A 11 -38.83 -8.60 -30.11
N TRP A 12 -38.47 -9.77 -30.56
CA TRP A 12 -37.82 -10.79 -29.73
C TRP A 12 -36.34 -10.37 -29.55
N ALA A 13 -35.99 -9.90 -28.34
CA ALA A 13 -34.61 -9.77 -27.96
C ALA A 13 -34.03 -11.17 -27.73
N LEU A 14 -33.20 -11.64 -28.66
CA LEU A 14 -32.37 -12.82 -28.43
C LEU A 14 -31.36 -12.52 -27.31
N ALA A 15 -31.62 -13.01 -26.13
CA ALA A 15 -30.61 -13.15 -25.08
C ALA A 15 -29.64 -14.25 -25.53
N LEU A 16 -28.51 -13.89 -26.11
CA LEU A 16 -27.38 -14.78 -26.31
C LEU A 16 -26.84 -15.19 -24.93
N ALA A 17 -27.28 -16.34 -24.45
CA ALA A 17 -26.62 -17.01 -23.36
C ALA A 17 -25.22 -17.41 -23.80
N PHE A 18 -24.20 -16.68 -23.36
CA PHE A 18 -22.83 -17.12 -23.50
C PHE A 18 -22.62 -18.36 -22.65
N THR A 19 -22.61 -19.51 -23.29
CA THR A 19 -22.14 -20.75 -22.71
C THR A 19 -20.63 -20.54 -22.49
N ILE A 20 -20.18 -20.39 -21.24
CA ILE A 20 -18.78 -20.46 -20.90
C ILE A 20 -18.31 -21.84 -21.35
N VAL A 21 -17.55 -21.89 -22.43
CA VAL A 21 -16.88 -23.11 -22.85
C VAL A 21 -15.88 -23.43 -21.77
N THR A 22 -16.22 -24.40 -20.92
CA THR A 22 -15.27 -24.96 -19.95
C THR A 22 -14.08 -25.48 -20.78
N PRO A 23 -12.86 -24.98 -20.51
CA PRO A 23 -11.68 -25.48 -21.23
C PRO A 23 -11.58 -26.99 -21.05
N SER A 24 -11.20 -27.72 -22.09
CA SER A 24 -10.94 -29.16 -22.04
C SER A 24 -9.72 -29.55 -21.20
N VAL A 25 -9.14 -28.59 -20.49
CA VAL A 25 -7.90 -28.73 -19.73
C VAL A 25 -8.23 -29.00 -18.26
N THR A 26 -7.74 -30.12 -17.76
CA THR A 26 -7.87 -30.50 -16.35
C THR A 26 -6.96 -29.65 -15.47
N PRO A 27 -7.45 -29.07 -14.36
CA PRO A 27 -6.62 -28.33 -13.42
C PRO A 27 -5.45 -29.19 -12.90
N PRO A 28 -4.26 -28.61 -12.72
CA PRO A 28 -3.12 -29.33 -12.13
C PRO A 28 -3.44 -29.85 -10.73
N ALA A 29 -3.05 -31.08 -10.44
CA ALA A 29 -3.12 -31.65 -9.10
C ALA A 29 -1.72 -31.61 -8.47
N ALA A 30 -1.57 -30.95 -7.35
CA ALA A 30 -0.36 -31.05 -6.54
C ALA A 30 -0.27 -32.42 -5.87
N LYS A 31 0.92 -32.99 -5.80
CA LYS A 31 1.11 -34.24 -5.03
C LYS A 31 0.84 -33.98 -3.54
N LYS A 32 0.31 -34.98 -2.86
CA LYS A 32 0.18 -34.95 -1.41
C LYS A 32 1.43 -35.56 -0.78
N ALA A 33 2.07 -34.79 0.10
CA ALA A 33 3.22 -35.23 0.91
C ALA A 33 2.96 -34.78 2.35
N THR A 34 2.32 -35.64 3.13
CA THR A 34 1.81 -35.25 4.45
C THR A 34 2.94 -34.83 5.38
N HIS A 35 2.85 -33.60 5.86
CA HIS A 35 3.64 -33.03 6.93
C HIS A 35 2.77 -32.94 8.19
N MET A 36 3.27 -33.47 9.31
CA MET A 36 2.56 -33.44 10.59
C MET A 36 3.30 -32.57 11.58
N GLN A 37 2.59 -31.64 12.18
CA GLN A 37 3.11 -30.79 13.26
C GLN A 37 2.16 -30.85 14.45
N THR A 38 2.70 -30.93 15.67
CA THR A 38 1.91 -30.85 16.89
C THR A 38 2.10 -29.51 17.56
N LEU A 39 1.01 -28.78 17.79
CA LEU A 39 1.04 -27.48 18.45
C LEU A 39 -0.06 -27.42 19.51
N HIS A 40 0.29 -27.17 20.76
CA HIS A 40 -0.64 -27.11 21.89
C HIS A 40 -1.54 -28.35 22.07
N GLY A 41 -1.07 -29.51 21.59
CA GLY A 41 -1.82 -30.77 21.58
C GLY A 41 -2.73 -30.98 20.36
N ASP A 42 -2.79 -30.01 19.47
CA ASP A 42 -3.49 -30.09 18.20
C ASP A 42 -2.57 -30.69 17.13
N GLN A 43 -3.08 -31.58 16.28
CA GLN A 43 -2.36 -32.21 15.18
C GLN A 43 -2.66 -31.44 13.90
N LEU A 44 -1.67 -30.71 13.39
CA LEU A 44 -1.76 -29.96 12.14
C LEU A 44 -1.24 -30.86 11.00
N GLN A 45 -2.13 -31.24 10.10
CA GLN A 45 -1.79 -31.97 8.88
C GLN A 45 -1.74 -31.01 7.69
N ASP A 46 -0.62 -31.00 6.99
CA ASP A 46 -0.41 -30.19 5.79
C ASP A 46 0.18 -31.05 4.66
N ASP A 47 -0.69 -31.46 3.73
CA ASP A 47 -0.30 -32.30 2.60
C ASP A 47 0.50 -31.52 1.53
N TYR A 48 0.56 -30.21 1.62
CA TYR A 48 1.18 -29.33 0.62
C TYR A 48 2.35 -28.51 1.20
N PHE A 49 2.82 -28.81 2.39
CA PHE A 49 3.94 -28.13 3.05
C PHE A 49 5.21 -28.10 2.18
N TRP A 50 5.45 -29.13 1.37
CA TRP A 50 6.58 -29.26 0.44
C TRP A 50 6.66 -28.13 -0.61
N LEU A 51 5.56 -27.43 -0.90
CA LEU A 51 5.55 -26.27 -1.82
C LEU A 51 6.40 -25.09 -1.30
N ARG A 52 6.82 -25.12 -0.04
CA ARG A 52 7.77 -24.16 0.54
C ARG A 52 9.21 -24.32 0.03
N GLU A 53 9.54 -25.47 -0.52
CA GLU A 53 10.89 -25.82 -0.99
C GLU A 53 11.22 -25.09 -2.29
N ARG A 54 11.60 -23.83 -2.19
CA ARG A 54 11.80 -22.89 -3.32
C ARG A 54 12.69 -23.44 -4.44
N ASP A 55 13.76 -24.16 -4.07
CA ASP A 55 14.74 -24.69 -5.02
C ASP A 55 14.38 -26.07 -5.58
N ASN A 56 13.31 -26.68 -5.09
CA ASN A 56 12.83 -27.98 -5.56
C ASN A 56 12.26 -27.84 -6.99
N PRO A 57 12.80 -28.59 -7.98
CA PRO A 57 12.32 -28.53 -9.36
C PRO A 57 10.87 -28.97 -9.52
N GLU A 58 10.36 -29.85 -8.63
CA GLU A 58 8.95 -30.25 -8.68
C GLU A 58 8.02 -29.10 -8.28
N VAL A 59 8.45 -28.21 -7.39
CA VAL A 59 7.69 -26.98 -7.04
C VAL A 59 7.60 -26.09 -8.28
N LYS A 60 8.72 -25.78 -8.92
CA LYS A 60 8.73 -24.94 -10.12
C LYS A 60 7.88 -25.54 -11.24
N ALA A 61 8.01 -26.84 -11.48
CA ALA A 61 7.21 -27.53 -12.48
C ALA A 61 5.70 -27.51 -12.17
N TYR A 62 5.31 -27.59 -10.91
CA TYR A 62 3.91 -27.44 -10.51
C TYR A 62 3.39 -26.03 -10.76
N LEU A 63 4.15 -25.01 -10.38
CA LEU A 63 3.78 -23.59 -10.58
C LEU A 63 3.66 -23.25 -12.08
N GLU A 64 4.54 -23.77 -12.92
CA GLU A 64 4.47 -23.61 -14.37
C GLU A 64 3.22 -24.28 -14.97
N LYS A 65 2.83 -25.46 -14.48
CA LYS A 65 1.57 -26.11 -14.88
C LYS A 65 0.35 -25.28 -14.49
N GLU A 66 0.37 -24.65 -13.31
CA GLU A 66 -0.71 -23.74 -12.89
C GLU A 66 -0.81 -22.53 -13.82
N ASN A 67 0.33 -21.93 -14.19
CA ASN A 67 0.35 -20.84 -15.15
C ASN A 67 -0.19 -21.26 -16.53
N ALA A 68 0.19 -22.46 -17.01
CA ALA A 68 -0.28 -23.00 -18.28
C ALA A 68 -1.79 -23.26 -18.26
N TYR A 69 -2.31 -23.85 -17.17
CA TYR A 69 -3.76 -24.04 -16.98
C TYR A 69 -4.51 -22.71 -16.96
N THR A 70 -4.00 -21.74 -16.21
CA THR A 70 -4.59 -20.39 -16.12
C THR A 70 -4.59 -19.68 -17.47
N ALA A 71 -3.51 -19.77 -18.23
CA ALA A 71 -3.42 -19.19 -19.57
C ALA A 71 -4.47 -19.78 -20.53
N GLU A 72 -4.63 -21.10 -20.54
CA GLU A 72 -5.63 -21.75 -21.39
C GLU A 72 -7.07 -21.42 -20.96
N TYR A 73 -7.33 -21.36 -19.64
CA TYR A 73 -8.62 -20.93 -19.12
C TYR A 73 -8.97 -19.49 -19.55
N MET A 74 -8.00 -18.57 -19.46
CA MET A 74 -8.18 -17.15 -19.77
C MET A 74 -8.08 -16.82 -21.28
N LYS A 75 -7.67 -17.76 -22.12
CA LYS A 75 -7.51 -17.57 -23.55
C LYS A 75 -8.74 -16.98 -24.27
N PRO A 76 -9.99 -17.37 -23.96
CA PRO A 76 -11.17 -16.74 -24.56
C PRO A 76 -11.30 -15.25 -24.25
N THR A 77 -10.62 -14.75 -23.20
CA THR A 77 -10.66 -13.34 -22.79
C THR A 77 -9.52 -12.48 -23.37
N GLU A 78 -8.62 -13.04 -24.19
CA GLU A 78 -7.46 -12.32 -24.74
C GLU A 78 -7.86 -11.05 -25.51
N GLY A 79 -8.98 -11.11 -26.25
CA GLY A 79 -9.53 -9.94 -26.94
C GLY A 79 -9.95 -8.84 -25.96
N LEU A 80 -10.62 -9.20 -24.87
CA LEU A 80 -11.01 -8.27 -23.81
C LEU A 80 -9.79 -7.74 -23.05
N GLN A 81 -8.81 -8.60 -22.73
CA GLN A 81 -7.55 -8.17 -22.10
C GLN A 81 -6.84 -7.13 -22.95
N LYS A 82 -6.76 -7.35 -24.27
CA LYS A 82 -6.15 -6.38 -25.18
C LYS A 82 -6.93 -5.07 -25.21
N THR A 83 -8.25 -5.12 -25.28
CA THR A 83 -9.10 -3.92 -25.26
C THR A 83 -8.90 -3.14 -23.97
N LEU A 84 -8.92 -3.79 -22.81
CA LEU A 84 -8.70 -3.17 -21.51
C LEU A 84 -7.29 -2.55 -21.40
N TYR A 85 -6.27 -3.27 -21.85
CA TYR A 85 -4.91 -2.74 -21.92
C TYR A 85 -4.82 -1.47 -22.77
N ASP A 86 -5.38 -1.52 -23.97
CA ASP A 86 -5.36 -0.37 -24.90
C ASP A 86 -6.13 0.84 -24.31
N GLU A 87 -7.26 0.61 -23.64
CA GLU A 87 -8.02 1.66 -22.94
C GLU A 87 -7.23 2.28 -21.80
N MET A 88 -6.66 1.46 -20.92
CA MET A 88 -5.88 1.92 -19.78
C MET A 88 -4.62 2.68 -20.23
N LEU A 89 -3.91 2.15 -21.22
CA LEU A 89 -2.75 2.82 -21.81
C LEU A 89 -3.15 4.12 -22.50
N GLY A 90 -4.28 4.11 -23.23
CA GLY A 90 -4.82 5.27 -23.92
C GLY A 90 -5.19 6.44 -23.01
N ARG A 91 -5.41 6.18 -21.70
CA ARG A 91 -5.67 7.23 -20.70
C ARG A 91 -4.40 7.80 -20.08
N ILE A 92 -3.26 7.15 -20.27
CA ILE A 92 -1.98 7.57 -19.67
C ILE A 92 -1.24 8.50 -20.61
N LYS A 93 -0.80 9.64 -20.12
CA LYS A 93 0.18 10.51 -20.78
C LYS A 93 1.56 9.87 -20.65
N GLU A 94 1.95 9.06 -21.63
CA GLU A 94 3.16 8.25 -21.58
C GLU A 94 4.46 9.08 -21.45
N THR A 95 4.51 10.24 -22.10
CA THR A 95 5.60 11.22 -21.93
C THR A 95 5.10 12.35 -21.07
N ASP A 96 5.56 12.39 -19.83
CA ASP A 96 5.12 13.36 -18.83
C ASP A 96 6.24 13.65 -17.82
N LEU A 97 6.06 14.69 -17.01
CA LEU A 97 6.97 15.06 -15.92
C LEU A 97 6.21 15.35 -14.63
N SER A 98 6.81 15.01 -13.49
CA SER A 98 6.28 15.38 -12.18
C SER A 98 6.42 16.88 -11.93
N VAL A 99 5.68 17.42 -10.95
CA VAL A 99 5.91 18.80 -10.49
C VAL A 99 7.28 18.88 -9.83
N PRO A 100 8.17 19.78 -10.28
CA PRO A 100 9.47 19.97 -9.64
C PRO A 100 9.32 20.46 -8.20
N TYR A 101 10.07 19.89 -7.28
CA TYR A 101 10.19 20.39 -5.91
C TYR A 101 11.59 20.91 -5.64
N ARG A 102 11.68 21.87 -4.72
CA ARG A 102 12.96 22.48 -4.33
C ARG A 102 13.52 21.77 -3.11
N ASP A 103 14.83 21.48 -3.14
CA ASP A 103 15.61 21.04 -1.99
C ASP A 103 17.03 21.58 -2.12
N ARG A 104 17.51 22.38 -1.14
CA ARG A 104 18.89 22.90 -1.04
C ARG A 104 19.43 23.51 -2.32
N GLY A 105 18.60 24.36 -2.94
CA GLY A 105 18.98 25.09 -4.14
C GLY A 105 18.92 24.32 -5.45
N TRP A 106 18.40 23.11 -5.43
CA TRP A 106 18.10 22.31 -6.61
C TRP A 106 16.60 22.11 -6.76
N TYR A 107 16.14 21.91 -8.03
CA TYR A 107 14.81 21.47 -8.37
C TYR A 107 14.84 20.04 -8.85
N TYR A 108 14.18 19.14 -8.13
CA TYR A 108 14.13 17.71 -8.42
C TYR A 108 12.79 17.33 -9.02
N TYR A 109 12.81 16.46 -10.02
CA TYR A 109 11.62 15.91 -10.65
C TYR A 109 11.96 14.60 -11.35
N PHE A 110 10.96 13.89 -11.78
CA PHE A 110 11.13 12.79 -12.72
C PHE A 110 10.29 13.03 -13.97
N ARG A 111 10.71 12.42 -15.04
CA ARG A 111 9.94 12.35 -16.28
C ARG A 111 9.84 10.92 -16.75
N THR A 112 8.79 10.65 -17.53
CA THR A 112 8.59 9.40 -18.24
C THR A 112 8.70 9.64 -19.73
N GLU A 113 9.04 8.62 -20.48
CA GLU A 113 9.09 8.66 -21.95
C GLU A 113 8.27 7.51 -22.50
N LYS A 114 7.61 7.75 -23.63
CA LYS A 114 6.85 6.73 -24.34
C LYS A 114 7.72 5.51 -24.65
N GLY A 115 7.19 4.31 -24.37
CA GLY A 115 7.88 3.05 -24.59
C GLY A 115 8.91 2.67 -23.52
N LYS A 116 9.18 3.54 -22.51
CA LYS A 116 10.05 3.22 -21.39
C LYS A 116 9.26 2.76 -20.18
N GLN A 117 9.72 1.69 -19.52
CA GLN A 117 9.05 1.07 -18.37
C GLN A 117 9.19 1.89 -17.08
N TYR A 118 10.29 2.65 -16.91
CA TYR A 118 10.68 3.26 -15.66
C TYR A 118 10.88 4.76 -15.79
N PRO A 119 10.84 5.52 -14.66
CA PRO A 119 11.11 6.94 -14.64
C PRO A 119 12.58 7.26 -14.91
N ILE A 120 12.80 8.49 -15.40
CA ILE A 120 14.09 9.14 -15.51
C ILE A 120 14.11 10.26 -14.49
N TRP A 121 15.02 10.18 -13.53
CA TRP A 121 15.14 11.15 -12.45
C TRP A 121 16.06 12.28 -12.84
N CYS A 122 15.57 13.52 -12.71
CA CYS A 122 16.22 14.73 -13.21
C CYS A 122 16.28 15.79 -12.11
N ARG A 123 17.23 16.72 -12.27
CA ARG A 123 17.32 17.93 -11.45
C ARG A 123 17.81 19.12 -12.24
N LYS A 124 17.58 20.34 -11.70
CA LYS A 124 18.07 21.62 -12.25
C LYS A 124 18.61 22.49 -11.13
N LYS A 125 19.72 23.18 -11.36
CA LYS A 125 20.38 24.00 -10.33
C LYS A 125 19.82 25.41 -10.29
N GLY A 126 19.35 25.86 -9.15
CA GLY A 126 18.99 27.26 -8.85
C GLY A 126 17.73 27.79 -9.54
N SER A 127 17.40 27.32 -10.73
CA SER A 127 16.24 27.78 -11.52
C SER A 127 15.65 26.64 -12.34
N LEU A 128 14.33 26.74 -12.60
CA LEU A 128 13.63 25.84 -13.51
C LEU A 128 14.05 26.05 -14.99
N ASP A 129 14.65 27.18 -15.32
CA ASP A 129 15.19 27.47 -16.65
C ASP A 129 16.61 26.95 -16.84
N ALA A 130 17.26 26.45 -15.77
CA ALA A 130 18.59 25.87 -15.85
C ALA A 130 18.59 24.57 -16.68
N PRO A 131 19.71 24.18 -17.26
CA PRO A 131 19.87 22.91 -17.98
C PRO A 131 19.46 21.73 -17.11
N GLU A 132 18.77 20.76 -17.73
CA GLU A 132 18.43 19.50 -17.08
C GLU A 132 19.68 18.65 -16.86
N GLU A 133 19.82 18.10 -15.67
CA GLU A 133 20.76 17.05 -15.33
C GLU A 133 20.02 15.77 -15.02
N VAL A 134 20.20 14.72 -15.83
CA VAL A 134 19.71 13.37 -15.51
C VAL A 134 20.64 12.75 -14.47
N TYR A 135 20.15 12.58 -13.25
CA TYR A 135 20.97 11.99 -12.21
C TYR A 135 20.81 10.46 -12.12
N LEU A 136 19.64 9.92 -12.54
CA LEU A 136 19.40 8.48 -12.54
C LEU A 136 18.35 8.10 -13.60
N ASP A 137 18.75 7.34 -14.62
CA ASP A 137 17.83 6.71 -15.57
C ASP A 137 17.62 5.25 -15.14
N VAL A 138 16.44 4.95 -14.59
CA VAL A 138 16.11 3.60 -14.10
C VAL A 138 16.01 2.61 -15.27
N ASN A 139 15.72 3.07 -16.49
CA ASN A 139 15.70 2.21 -17.66
C ASN A 139 17.10 1.70 -18.04
N GLU A 140 18.14 2.52 -17.80
CA GLU A 140 19.54 2.08 -17.99
C GLU A 140 19.94 1.06 -16.92
N LEU A 141 19.50 1.26 -15.66
CA LEU A 141 19.77 0.32 -14.57
C LEU A 141 19.06 -1.03 -14.79
N ALA A 142 17.89 -1.00 -15.44
CA ALA A 142 17.08 -2.19 -15.68
C ALA A 142 17.53 -3.02 -16.90
N LYS A 143 18.56 -2.56 -17.66
CA LYS A 143 19.02 -3.31 -18.84
C LYS A 143 19.55 -4.70 -18.48
N GLY A 144 18.90 -5.73 -19.00
CA GLY A 144 19.26 -7.12 -18.73
C GLY A 144 18.69 -7.68 -17.42
N GLU A 145 18.01 -6.85 -16.65
CA GLU A 145 17.33 -7.26 -15.40
C GLU A 145 15.87 -7.59 -15.65
N ARG A 146 15.37 -8.57 -14.92
CA ARG A 146 13.94 -8.98 -14.97
C ARG A 146 13.07 -8.14 -14.05
N PHE A 147 13.67 -7.49 -13.08
CA PHE A 147 13.06 -6.62 -12.09
C PHE A 147 14.02 -5.47 -11.78
N MET A 148 13.52 -4.28 -11.53
CA MET A 148 14.31 -3.15 -11.05
C MET A 148 13.47 -2.24 -10.16
N ASN A 149 13.98 -1.95 -8.99
CA ASN A 149 13.43 -0.94 -8.10
C ASN A 149 14.54 -0.07 -7.51
N VAL A 150 14.28 1.22 -7.37
CA VAL A 150 15.20 2.21 -6.76
C VAL A 150 14.50 2.79 -5.54
N ALA A 151 15.10 2.62 -4.35
CA ALA A 151 14.52 3.12 -3.10
C ALA A 151 15.16 4.43 -2.64
N ALA A 152 16.30 4.40 -1.94
CA ALA A 152 16.97 5.61 -1.48
C ALA A 152 17.50 6.44 -2.64
N ARG A 153 17.40 7.76 -2.53
CA ARG A 153 18.02 8.77 -3.43
C ARG A 153 18.29 10.01 -2.59
N VAL A 154 19.46 10.09 -2.00
CA VAL A 154 19.82 11.16 -1.05
C VAL A 154 21.10 11.84 -1.51
N PHE A 155 21.03 13.16 -1.67
CA PHE A 155 22.18 13.98 -2.07
C PHE A 155 22.90 14.57 -0.87
N THR A 156 24.21 14.84 -1.02
CA THR A 156 24.93 15.79 -0.17
C THR A 156 24.38 17.20 -0.31
N ASP A 157 24.58 18.08 0.66
CA ASP A 157 24.02 19.44 0.67
C ASP A 157 24.44 20.29 -0.55
N ASP A 158 25.65 20.07 -1.05
CA ASP A 158 26.18 20.71 -2.27
C ASP A 158 25.69 20.05 -3.56
N GLY A 159 25.03 18.89 -3.46
CA GLY A 159 24.53 18.12 -4.58
C GLY A 159 25.59 17.40 -5.40
N THR A 160 26.83 17.26 -4.91
CA THR A 160 27.92 16.65 -5.67
C THR A 160 27.96 15.14 -5.60
N LEU A 161 27.38 14.54 -4.55
CA LEU A 161 27.28 13.09 -4.39
C LEU A 161 25.82 12.65 -4.24
N LEU A 162 25.49 11.51 -4.85
CA LEU A 162 24.20 10.83 -4.73
C LEU A 162 24.41 9.44 -4.11
N ALA A 163 23.84 9.21 -2.94
CA ALA A 163 23.65 7.87 -2.40
C ALA A 163 22.27 7.33 -2.86
N TYR A 164 22.26 6.16 -3.50
CA TYR A 164 21.02 5.54 -3.95
C TYR A 164 21.08 4.02 -3.78
N SER A 165 19.92 3.37 -3.66
CA SER A 165 19.85 1.92 -3.50
C SER A 165 18.96 1.27 -4.54
N THR A 166 19.36 0.06 -5.00
CA THR A 166 18.66 -0.71 -6.02
C THR A 166 18.36 -2.11 -5.57
N ASP A 167 17.19 -2.63 -5.97
CA ASP A 167 16.81 -4.04 -5.91
C ASP A 167 16.48 -4.52 -7.32
N ASN A 168 17.22 -5.53 -7.81
CA ASN A 168 16.98 -6.17 -9.10
C ASN A 168 16.38 -7.59 -8.96
N THR A 169 16.00 -7.98 -7.74
CA THR A 169 15.50 -9.32 -7.43
C THR A 169 13.98 -9.38 -7.27
N GLY A 170 13.35 -8.28 -6.82
CA GLY A 170 11.97 -8.25 -6.35
C GLY A 170 11.82 -8.70 -4.89
N PHE A 171 12.91 -9.21 -4.28
CA PHE A 171 12.92 -9.71 -2.90
C PHE A 171 13.28 -8.64 -1.86
N ARG A 172 13.33 -7.36 -2.26
CA ARG A 172 13.73 -6.20 -1.42
C ARG A 172 15.14 -6.32 -0.84
N ASP A 173 16.07 -6.85 -1.63
CA ASP A 173 17.50 -6.86 -1.33
C ASP A 173 18.18 -5.65 -1.95
N TYR A 174 18.12 -4.53 -1.23
CA TYR A 174 18.64 -3.27 -1.72
C TYR A 174 20.17 -3.16 -1.51
N THR A 175 20.88 -2.85 -2.58
CA THR A 175 22.31 -2.53 -2.54
C THR A 175 22.48 -1.03 -2.67
N LEU A 176 23.21 -0.41 -1.73
CA LEU A 176 23.60 0.99 -1.75
C LEU A 176 24.78 1.22 -2.70
N HIS A 177 24.68 2.30 -3.45
CA HIS A 177 25.75 2.85 -4.32
C HIS A 177 25.92 4.34 -4.02
N VAL A 178 27.14 4.85 -4.21
CA VAL A 178 27.44 6.29 -4.19
C VAL A 178 27.93 6.72 -5.57
N LYS A 179 27.29 7.76 -6.13
CA LYS A 179 27.64 8.32 -7.44
C LYS A 179 28.17 9.73 -7.27
N ASP A 180 29.35 9.98 -7.84
CA ASP A 180 29.89 11.33 -8.03
C ASP A 180 29.16 11.99 -9.22
N MET A 181 28.43 13.05 -8.94
CA MET A 181 27.62 13.75 -9.92
C MET A 181 28.43 14.64 -10.84
N THR A 182 29.65 14.99 -10.47
CA THR A 182 30.56 15.81 -11.29
C THR A 182 31.25 14.99 -12.40
N THR A 183 31.57 13.75 -12.10
CA THR A 183 32.22 12.82 -13.04
C THR A 183 31.23 11.79 -13.65
N GLY A 184 30.05 11.61 -13.04
CA GLY A 184 29.08 10.59 -13.42
C GLY A 184 29.50 9.18 -13.01
N ARG A 185 30.58 8.98 -12.29
CA ARG A 185 31.13 7.66 -11.91
C ARG A 185 30.60 7.19 -10.58
N LEU A 186 30.46 5.87 -10.45
CA LEU A 186 30.25 5.23 -9.15
C LEU A 186 31.57 5.25 -8.37
N LEU A 187 31.45 5.54 -7.08
CA LEU A 187 32.54 5.38 -6.14
C LEU A 187 32.64 3.90 -5.70
N SER A 188 33.63 3.58 -4.89
CA SER A 188 33.87 2.20 -4.42
C SER A 188 32.87 1.72 -3.37
N GLU A 189 32.15 2.64 -2.77
CA GLU A 189 31.17 2.37 -1.71
C GLU A 189 30.03 1.50 -2.24
N LYS A 190 29.90 0.33 -1.62
CA LYS A 190 28.82 -0.62 -1.88
C LYS A 190 28.44 -1.29 -0.58
N VAL A 191 27.17 -1.23 -0.21
CA VAL A 191 26.64 -1.89 0.99
C VAL A 191 25.36 -2.64 0.62
N ASP A 192 25.34 -3.94 0.90
CA ASP A 192 24.18 -4.78 0.66
C ASP A 192 23.17 -4.71 1.80
N ARG A 193 21.91 -4.95 1.48
CA ARG A 193 20.77 -4.98 2.41
C ARG A 193 20.53 -3.66 3.15
N VAL A 194 20.73 -2.54 2.47
CA VAL A 194 20.47 -1.20 3.01
C VAL A 194 18.97 -0.90 3.03
N SER A 195 18.50 -0.24 4.09
CA SER A 195 17.10 0.21 4.23
C SER A 195 16.97 1.73 4.21
N SER A 196 17.67 2.45 5.07
CA SER A 196 17.64 3.92 5.15
C SER A 196 19.04 4.53 5.04
N VAL A 197 19.11 5.77 4.58
CA VAL A 197 20.39 6.47 4.29
C VAL A 197 20.24 7.95 4.62
N ALA A 198 21.26 8.55 5.24
CA ALA A 198 21.33 9.98 5.49
C ALA A 198 22.78 10.51 5.42
N TRP A 199 23.00 11.64 4.73
CA TRP A 199 24.26 12.36 4.74
C TRP A 199 24.36 13.32 5.92
N ALA A 200 25.51 13.38 6.56
CA ALA A 200 25.86 14.51 7.38
C ALA A 200 26.21 15.73 6.50
N PRO A 201 26.12 16.97 7.02
CA PRO A 201 26.38 18.18 6.23
C PRO A 201 27.85 18.36 5.81
N ASP A 202 28.76 17.57 6.36
CA ASP A 202 30.18 17.57 5.97
C ASP A 202 30.43 16.97 4.56
N GLY A 203 29.42 16.34 3.94
CA GLY A 203 29.50 15.71 2.64
C GLY A 203 30.45 14.50 2.59
N LYS A 204 30.87 13.98 3.73
CA LYS A 204 31.82 12.86 3.87
C LYS A 204 31.32 11.74 4.75
N THR A 205 30.43 12.05 5.68
CA THR A 205 29.89 11.09 6.64
C THR A 205 28.51 10.64 6.19
N LEU A 206 28.34 9.34 5.99
CA LEU A 206 27.11 8.71 5.57
C LEU A 206 26.62 7.77 6.67
N PHE A 207 25.36 7.93 7.06
CA PHE A 207 24.68 6.99 7.95
C PHE A 207 23.76 6.09 7.13
N TYR A 208 23.71 4.80 7.48
CA TYR A 208 22.79 3.87 6.82
C TYR A 208 22.34 2.77 7.79
N SER A 209 21.12 2.27 7.58
CA SER A 209 20.66 1.07 8.28
C SER A 209 20.72 -0.14 7.36
N VAL A 210 20.96 -1.32 7.94
CA VAL A 210 20.96 -2.61 7.23
C VAL A 210 19.92 -3.56 7.79
N THR A 211 19.41 -4.44 6.92
CA THR A 211 18.44 -5.47 7.31
C THR A 211 19.14 -6.79 7.64
N ASP A 212 18.52 -7.57 8.54
CA ASP A 212 18.85 -8.98 8.75
C ASP A 212 18.26 -9.88 7.64
N MET A 213 18.37 -11.18 7.80
CA MET A 213 17.83 -12.15 6.83
C MET A 213 16.30 -12.12 6.75
N ALA A 214 15.62 -11.76 7.85
CA ALA A 214 14.17 -11.54 7.89
C ALA A 214 13.76 -10.15 7.38
N LYS A 215 14.63 -9.42 6.66
CA LYS A 215 14.39 -8.09 6.09
C LYS A 215 14.05 -7.00 7.11
N ARG A 216 14.39 -7.22 8.37
CA ARG A 216 14.20 -6.26 9.45
C ARG A 216 15.39 -5.31 9.52
N PRO A 217 15.26 -3.98 9.37
CA PRO A 217 16.33 -3.02 9.63
C PRO A 217 16.66 -3.03 11.13
N PHE A 218 17.87 -3.44 11.49
CA PHE A 218 18.24 -3.69 12.89
C PHE A 218 19.56 -3.07 13.33
N LYS A 219 20.40 -2.65 12.39
CA LYS A 219 21.67 -1.97 12.69
C LYS A 219 21.79 -0.68 11.92
N ILE A 220 22.39 0.32 12.57
CA ILE A 220 22.75 1.58 11.95
C ILE A 220 24.27 1.75 12.03
N PHE A 221 24.88 2.05 10.87
CA PHE A 221 26.29 2.28 10.75
C PHE A 221 26.59 3.71 10.34
N ARG A 222 27.80 4.17 10.67
CA ARG A 222 28.40 5.41 10.22
C ARG A 222 29.61 5.09 9.36
N HIS A 223 29.57 5.53 8.11
CA HIS A 223 30.61 5.38 7.13
C HIS A 223 31.31 6.70 6.86
N THR A 224 32.64 6.66 6.71
CA THR A 224 33.42 7.81 6.19
C THR A 224 33.82 7.53 4.76
N LEU A 225 33.43 8.39 3.85
CA LEU A 225 33.69 8.24 2.42
C LEU A 225 35.17 7.93 2.12
N GLY A 226 35.43 6.98 1.23
CA GLY A 226 36.76 6.54 0.86
C GLY A 226 37.41 5.53 1.81
N THR A 227 36.69 5.11 2.87
CA THR A 227 37.13 4.03 3.77
C THR A 227 36.50 2.69 3.39
N ASP A 228 37.04 1.60 3.92
CA ASP A 228 36.47 0.27 3.73
C ASP A 228 35.19 0.12 4.58
N THR A 229 34.06 -0.20 3.94
CA THR A 229 32.74 -0.37 4.59
C THR A 229 32.72 -1.47 5.64
N ALA A 230 33.64 -2.45 5.57
CA ALA A 230 33.80 -3.48 6.61
C ALA A 230 34.30 -2.91 7.96
N LYS A 231 34.80 -1.69 7.96
CA LYS A 231 35.32 -0.98 9.16
C LYS A 231 34.37 0.08 9.68
N ASP A 232 33.17 0.17 9.15
CA ASP A 232 32.19 1.18 9.54
C ASP A 232 31.81 1.04 11.01
N ALA A 233 31.67 2.20 11.66
CA ALA A 233 31.32 2.25 13.08
C ALA A 233 29.84 1.85 13.29
N LEU A 234 29.59 0.85 14.10
CA LEU A 234 28.24 0.49 14.55
C LEU A 234 27.75 1.56 15.53
N ILE A 235 26.68 2.26 15.18
CA ILE A 235 26.07 3.33 15.97
C ILE A 235 24.93 2.82 16.83
N TYR A 236 24.14 1.90 16.29
CA TYR A 236 23.00 1.32 17.01
C TYR A 236 22.72 -0.10 16.53
N GLU A 237 22.37 -0.97 17.48
CA GLU A 237 21.88 -2.33 17.18
C GLU A 237 20.60 -2.58 17.96
N GLU A 238 19.52 -2.90 17.24
CA GLU A 238 18.25 -3.31 17.83
C GLU A 238 18.20 -4.83 18.00
N LYS A 239 18.09 -5.26 19.24
CA LYS A 239 18.09 -6.69 19.61
C LYS A 239 16.71 -7.31 19.68
N ASP A 240 15.67 -6.51 19.95
CA ASP A 240 14.29 -6.98 19.96
C ASP A 240 13.78 -7.08 18.52
N GLU A 241 13.50 -8.31 18.08
CA GLU A 241 13.13 -8.61 16.70
C GLU A 241 11.79 -8.01 16.27
N ARG A 242 10.95 -7.54 17.21
CA ARG A 242 9.73 -6.78 16.90
C ARG A 242 10.02 -5.38 16.39
N PHE A 243 11.16 -4.80 16.74
CA PHE A 243 11.51 -3.42 16.46
C PHE A 243 12.38 -3.30 15.19
N ARG A 244 12.23 -2.17 14.52
CA ARG A 244 12.99 -1.76 13.34
C ARG A 244 13.65 -0.43 13.62
N CYS A 245 14.86 -0.20 13.10
CA CYS A 245 15.56 1.07 13.24
C CYS A 245 15.83 1.72 11.89
N GLY A 246 15.95 3.04 11.88
CA GLY A 246 16.23 3.82 10.69
C GLY A 246 17.06 5.06 10.99
N VAL A 247 17.45 5.78 9.94
CA VAL A 247 18.13 7.08 10.03
C VAL A 247 17.62 8.00 8.95
N TYR A 248 17.44 9.28 9.31
CA TYR A 248 17.16 10.36 8.36
C TYR A 248 17.65 11.69 8.93
N ARG A 249 17.69 12.72 8.11
CA ARG A 249 18.02 14.07 8.56
C ARG A 249 16.76 14.90 8.72
N SER A 250 16.66 15.65 9.83
CA SER A 250 15.51 16.55 10.09
C SER A 250 15.34 17.55 8.95
N ARG A 251 14.12 18.06 8.76
CA ARG A 251 13.82 19.07 7.72
C ARG A 251 14.64 20.32 7.88
N SER A 252 14.89 20.79 9.10
CA SER A 252 15.81 21.90 9.36
C SER A 252 17.24 21.64 8.90
N GLY A 253 17.63 20.37 8.80
CA GLY A 253 19.00 19.95 8.53
C GLY A 253 19.91 19.90 9.76
N ASP A 254 19.40 20.29 10.95
CA ASP A 254 20.22 20.47 12.16
C ASP A 254 20.51 19.15 12.88
N TYR A 255 19.68 18.12 12.67
CA TYR A 255 19.81 16.85 13.38
C TYR A 255 19.73 15.65 12.46
N LEU A 256 20.48 14.62 12.81
CA LEU A 256 20.29 13.24 12.36
C LEU A 256 19.35 12.58 13.37
N MET A 257 18.29 11.97 12.88
CA MET A 257 17.23 11.35 13.64
C MET A 257 17.26 9.84 13.47
N PHE A 258 17.13 9.12 14.58
CA PHE A 258 17.21 7.65 14.61
C PHE A 258 15.93 7.08 15.26
N PRO A 259 14.87 6.91 14.44
CA PRO A 259 13.66 6.24 14.90
C PRO A 259 13.89 4.75 15.12
N VAL A 260 13.31 4.23 16.19
CA VAL A 260 13.21 2.80 16.49
C VAL A 260 11.75 2.50 16.85
N GLY A 261 11.10 1.57 16.17
CA GLY A 261 9.68 1.31 16.42
C GLY A 261 9.24 -0.10 16.09
N SER A 262 8.22 -0.56 16.82
CA SER A 262 7.38 -1.72 16.50
C SER A 262 6.01 -1.26 16.00
N HIS A 263 5.03 -2.15 15.91
CA HIS A 263 3.65 -1.77 15.58
C HIS A 263 2.91 -1.04 16.71
N THR A 264 3.43 -1.08 17.94
CA THR A 264 2.73 -0.54 19.12
C THR A 264 3.59 0.34 20.01
N SER A 265 4.90 0.39 19.78
CA SER A 265 5.83 1.12 20.65
C SER A 265 6.95 1.75 19.87
N SER A 266 7.45 2.90 20.32
CA SER A 266 8.57 3.57 19.66
C SER A 266 9.55 4.20 20.67
N GLU A 267 10.78 4.45 20.23
CA GLU A 267 11.75 5.32 20.85
C GLU A 267 12.57 6.06 19.78
N TRP A 268 13.08 7.22 20.14
CA TRP A 268 13.83 8.04 19.19
C TRP A 268 15.12 8.51 19.79
N ARG A 269 16.16 8.51 18.96
CA ARG A 269 17.44 9.14 19.25
C ARG A 269 17.73 10.24 18.24
N PHE A 270 18.60 11.17 18.62
CA PHE A 270 19.03 12.27 17.76
C PHE A 270 20.51 12.57 17.97
N LEU A 271 21.13 13.12 16.94
CA LEU A 271 22.49 13.58 16.95
C LEU A 271 22.58 14.94 16.26
N PRO A 272 23.24 15.97 16.82
CA PRO A 272 23.49 17.19 16.08
C PRO A 272 24.21 16.89 14.75
N ALA A 273 23.67 17.34 13.63
CA ALA A 273 24.25 17.05 12.32
C ALA A 273 25.64 17.70 12.15
N SER A 274 25.92 18.77 12.91
CA SER A 274 27.21 19.43 12.96
C SER A 274 28.33 18.63 13.66
N ASP A 275 27.95 17.59 14.44
CA ASP A 275 28.89 16.66 15.07
C ASP A 275 28.54 15.21 14.71
N PRO A 276 28.78 14.79 13.45
CA PRO A 276 28.43 13.46 12.99
C PRO A 276 29.25 12.33 13.65
N THR A 277 30.30 12.69 14.39
CA THR A 277 31.14 11.74 15.13
C THR A 277 30.66 11.47 16.56
N GLY A 278 29.73 12.27 17.04
CA GLY A 278 29.15 12.14 18.38
C GLY A 278 28.30 10.88 18.57
N GLU A 279 27.77 10.73 19.77
CA GLU A 279 26.88 9.63 20.16
C GLU A 279 25.40 10.07 20.13
N PRO A 280 24.49 9.30 19.51
CA PRO A 280 23.06 9.63 19.49
C PRO A 280 22.45 9.63 20.91
N ARG A 281 21.76 10.72 21.25
CA ARG A 281 21.08 10.90 22.53
C ARG A 281 19.64 10.39 22.42
N LEU A 282 19.17 9.71 23.47
CA LEU A 282 17.78 9.25 23.58
C LEU A 282 16.85 10.43 23.92
N ILE A 283 15.66 10.47 23.27
CA ILE A 283 14.60 11.45 23.59
C ILE A 283 13.77 10.95 24.77
N SER A 284 13.12 9.80 24.61
CA SER A 284 12.40 9.09 25.67
C SER A 284 12.53 7.58 25.46
N PRO A 285 12.74 6.78 26.52
CA PRO A 285 12.80 5.33 26.39
C PRO A 285 11.44 4.79 25.92
N ARG A 286 11.47 3.63 25.24
CA ARG A 286 10.25 2.93 24.84
C ARG A 286 9.47 2.43 26.05
N GLU A 287 8.16 2.52 25.95
CA GLU A 287 7.19 1.94 26.87
C GLU A 287 6.21 1.07 26.07
N VAL A 288 5.60 0.08 26.72
CA VAL A 288 4.65 -0.82 26.07
C VAL A 288 3.42 -0.02 25.61
N GLU A 289 3.03 -0.19 24.36
CA GLU A 289 1.91 0.51 23.72
C GLU A 289 2.03 2.06 23.69
N HIS A 290 3.23 2.57 23.86
CA HIS A 290 3.52 3.99 23.73
C HIS A 290 4.23 4.28 22.41
N GLU A 291 3.51 4.92 21.51
CA GLU A 291 3.98 5.38 20.21
C GLU A 291 4.22 6.89 20.23
N TYR A 292 5.34 7.34 19.68
CA TYR A 292 5.56 8.76 19.41
C TYR A 292 6.44 8.98 18.18
N SER A 293 6.20 10.10 17.49
CA SER A 293 7.04 10.61 16.39
C SER A 293 7.55 12.00 16.72
N VAL A 294 8.62 12.42 16.04
CA VAL A 294 9.34 13.66 16.40
C VAL A 294 9.69 14.48 15.16
N ASP A 295 9.34 15.76 15.17
CA ASP A 295 9.89 16.79 14.28
C ASP A 295 10.55 17.90 15.12
N GLN A 296 11.25 18.88 14.49
CA GLN A 296 12.12 19.80 15.19
C GLN A 296 12.05 21.23 14.64
N ARG A 297 12.03 22.21 15.54
CA ARG A 297 12.21 23.63 15.21
C ARG A 297 12.91 24.39 16.35
N GLY A 298 14.00 25.07 16.03
CA GLY A 298 14.79 25.81 17.00
C GLY A 298 15.34 24.89 18.09
N ASP A 299 15.04 25.21 19.36
CA ASP A 299 15.44 24.45 20.54
C ASP A 299 14.36 23.46 21.06
N LEU A 300 13.30 23.21 20.27
CA LEU A 300 12.19 22.36 20.62
C LEU A 300 12.02 21.16 19.66
N PHE A 301 11.72 20.01 20.25
CA PHE A 301 11.05 18.92 19.57
C PHE A 301 9.54 19.11 19.61
N TYR A 302 8.88 18.77 18.52
CA TYR A 302 7.43 18.62 18.38
C TYR A 302 7.12 17.14 18.29
N ILE A 303 6.32 16.64 19.21
CA ILE A 303 6.14 15.20 19.42
C ILE A 303 4.66 14.87 19.33
N VAL A 304 4.29 14.02 18.37
CA VAL A 304 2.97 13.40 18.28
C VAL A 304 3.03 12.12 19.12
N THR A 305 2.11 11.93 20.07
CA THR A 305 2.17 10.82 21.02
C THR A 305 0.80 10.35 21.49
N ASN A 306 0.68 9.05 21.76
CA ASN A 306 -0.54 8.42 22.28
C ASN A 306 -0.55 8.24 23.82
N ASP A 307 0.35 8.89 24.55
CA ASP A 307 0.54 8.72 26.00
C ASP A 307 -0.67 9.10 26.87
N LYS A 308 -1.62 9.90 26.34
CA LYS A 308 -2.87 10.29 27.01
C LYS A 308 -4.14 9.91 26.25
N GLY A 309 -4.04 9.14 25.19
CA GLY A 309 -5.20 8.70 24.43
C GLY A 309 -4.85 8.20 23.04
N ARG A 310 -5.65 7.29 22.53
CA ARG A 310 -5.35 6.49 21.31
C ARG A 310 -5.23 7.33 20.03
N ASN A 311 -5.91 8.48 19.95
CA ASN A 311 -5.90 9.35 18.77
C ASN A 311 -4.81 10.42 18.79
N ASN A 312 -3.80 10.23 19.61
CA ASN A 312 -2.62 11.09 19.78
C ASN A 312 -2.92 12.52 20.24
N ARG A 313 -1.91 13.15 20.77
CA ARG A 313 -1.81 14.58 21.06
C ARG A 313 -0.47 15.15 20.57
N LEU A 314 -0.38 16.46 20.40
CA LEU A 314 0.88 17.14 20.12
C LEU A 314 1.45 17.75 21.40
N VAL A 315 2.71 17.47 21.67
CA VAL A 315 3.47 18.08 22.75
C VAL A 315 4.78 18.68 22.23
N THR A 316 5.41 19.55 23.03
CA THR A 316 6.78 20.00 22.78
C THR A 316 7.70 19.63 23.93
N ALA A 317 8.99 19.44 23.64
CA ALA A 317 10.03 19.20 24.62
C ALA A 317 11.29 20.00 24.27
N PRO A 318 12.03 20.56 25.26
CA PRO A 318 13.30 21.21 24.97
C PRO A 318 14.36 20.18 24.57
N ILE A 319 15.10 20.45 23.51
CA ILE A 319 16.15 19.55 22.96
C ILE A 319 17.25 19.29 24.01
N SER A 320 17.53 20.29 24.85
CA SER A 320 18.51 20.16 25.94
C SER A 320 18.13 19.10 26.96
N ASN A 321 16.80 18.88 27.18
CA ASN A 321 16.28 17.89 28.14
C ASN A 321 14.92 17.34 27.61
N PRO A 322 14.94 16.44 26.62
CA PRO A 322 13.72 16.02 25.90
C PRO A 322 12.91 14.91 26.59
N ALA A 323 13.30 14.50 27.79
CA ALA A 323 12.65 13.42 28.54
C ALA A 323 11.14 13.65 28.70
N HIS A 324 10.33 12.58 28.71
CA HIS A 324 8.86 12.57 28.79
C HIS A 324 8.32 13.51 29.89
N ALA A 325 8.98 13.58 31.05
CA ALA A 325 8.60 14.47 32.16
C ALA A 325 8.57 15.97 31.80
N ASN A 326 9.23 16.37 30.73
CA ASN A 326 9.29 17.76 30.24
C ASN A 326 8.36 18.06 29.08
N TRP A 327 7.53 17.09 28.68
CA TRP A 327 6.60 17.26 27.57
C TRP A 327 5.46 18.22 27.94
N LYS A 328 5.30 19.27 27.16
CA LYS A 328 4.26 20.29 27.32
C LYS A 328 3.22 20.17 26.20
N GLU A 329 1.96 20.06 26.58
CA GLU A 329 0.85 19.93 25.64
C GLU A 329 0.67 21.19 24.79
N VAL A 330 0.52 20.99 23.48
CA VAL A 330 0.23 22.01 22.47
C VAL A 330 -1.17 21.81 21.89
N ILE A 331 -1.50 20.58 21.51
CA ILE A 331 -2.83 20.17 21.01
C ILE A 331 -3.25 18.93 21.84
N PRO A 332 -4.37 18.99 22.56
CA PRO A 332 -4.86 17.85 23.33
C PRO A 332 -5.36 16.73 22.43
N GLN A 333 -5.37 15.50 22.96
CA GLN A 333 -6.00 14.36 22.32
C GLN A 333 -7.52 14.60 22.17
N ARG A 334 -8.10 14.09 21.07
CA ARG A 334 -9.52 14.15 20.76
C ARG A 334 -10.02 12.75 20.39
N ASP A 335 -11.22 12.38 20.85
CA ASP A 335 -11.76 11.04 20.58
C ASP A 335 -12.29 10.86 19.15
N ASP A 336 -12.71 11.93 18.54
CA ASP A 336 -13.32 12.02 17.21
C ASP A 336 -12.35 12.40 16.09
N VAL A 337 -11.15 12.88 16.45
CA VAL A 337 -10.13 13.27 15.48
C VAL A 337 -8.80 12.61 15.82
N MET A 338 -8.27 11.80 14.92
CA MET A 338 -6.92 11.27 15.02
C MET A 338 -5.91 12.32 14.56
N LEU A 339 -4.92 12.63 15.40
CA LEU A 339 -3.73 13.35 14.97
C LEU A 339 -2.73 12.32 14.42
N GLU A 340 -2.55 12.32 13.09
CA GLU A 340 -1.69 11.34 12.42
C GLU A 340 -0.23 11.77 12.44
N ASP A 341 0.05 13.05 12.12
CA ASP A 341 1.42 13.56 12.03
C ASP A 341 1.50 15.08 12.21
N VAL A 342 2.72 15.60 12.39
CA VAL A 342 3.06 17.02 12.43
C VAL A 342 4.24 17.31 11.49
N ASP A 343 4.07 18.28 10.63
CA ASP A 343 5.12 18.86 9.79
C ASP A 343 5.48 20.25 10.30
N VAL A 344 6.72 20.43 10.70
CA VAL A 344 7.20 21.68 11.29
C VAL A 344 8.08 22.45 10.33
N PHE A 345 7.67 23.68 10.04
CA PHE A 345 8.40 24.65 9.22
C PHE A 345 8.89 25.82 10.10
N LYS A 346 9.67 26.71 9.53
CA LYS A 346 10.25 27.86 10.24
C LYS A 346 9.19 28.68 11.00
N ASP A 347 8.09 29.04 10.33
CA ASP A 347 7.05 29.92 10.87
C ASP A 347 5.68 29.23 11.01
N TRP A 348 5.54 27.97 10.56
CA TRP A 348 4.29 27.27 10.48
C TRP A 348 4.38 25.84 11.01
N ILE A 349 3.27 25.32 11.45
CA ILE A 349 3.07 23.90 11.79
C ILE A 349 1.87 23.43 10.98
N VAL A 350 1.97 22.28 10.35
CA VAL A 350 0.86 21.64 9.66
C VAL A 350 0.60 20.29 10.31
N LEU A 351 -0.64 20.07 10.71
CA LEU A 351 -1.10 18.82 11.28
C LEU A 351 -1.84 18.02 10.21
N SER A 352 -1.46 16.77 10.05
CA SER A 352 -2.24 15.78 9.36
C SER A 352 -3.20 15.15 10.37
N GLU A 353 -4.50 15.33 10.15
CA GLU A 353 -5.57 14.83 11.01
C GLU A 353 -6.51 13.93 10.21
N ARG A 354 -7.25 13.05 10.89
CA ARG A 354 -8.31 12.23 10.28
C ARG A 354 -9.58 12.32 11.09
N GLU A 355 -10.70 12.57 10.41
CA GLU A 355 -12.03 12.72 10.98
C GLU A 355 -13.09 12.23 9.99
N ASP A 356 -14.05 11.42 10.44
CA ASP A 356 -15.13 10.87 9.60
C ASP A 356 -14.62 10.14 8.34
N ALA A 357 -13.57 9.37 8.48
CA ALA A 357 -12.89 8.66 7.38
C ALA A 357 -12.40 9.59 6.25
N LEU A 358 -11.97 10.80 6.59
CA LEU A 358 -11.42 11.78 5.65
C LEU A 358 -10.14 12.39 6.22
N PRO A 359 -9.08 12.54 5.41
CA PRO A 359 -7.89 13.29 5.81
C PRO A 359 -8.21 14.79 5.93
N ARG A 360 -7.58 15.45 6.91
CA ARG A 360 -7.71 16.88 7.17
C ARG A 360 -6.32 17.49 7.32
N LEU A 361 -6.07 18.61 6.66
CA LEU A 361 -4.85 19.39 6.84
C LEU A 361 -5.18 20.64 7.69
N ARG A 362 -4.53 20.76 8.86
CA ARG A 362 -4.70 21.89 9.77
C ARG A 362 -3.43 22.71 9.84
N VAL A 363 -3.52 23.99 9.53
CA VAL A 363 -2.41 24.93 9.49
C VAL A 363 -2.42 25.80 10.76
N ILE A 364 -1.28 25.85 11.44
CA ILE A 364 -1.07 26.69 12.63
C ILE A 364 0.15 27.56 12.38
N GLY A 365 -0.01 28.86 12.51
CA GLY A 365 1.06 29.83 12.35
C GLY A 365 1.01 30.91 13.42
N GLU A 366 2.16 31.55 13.64
CA GLU A 366 2.27 32.69 14.52
C GLU A 366 3.08 33.76 13.79
N LYS A 367 2.40 34.79 13.28
CA LYS A 367 3.04 35.89 12.57
C LYS A 367 2.61 37.22 13.18
N GLY A 368 3.59 38.02 13.63
CA GLY A 368 3.33 39.33 14.20
C GLY A 368 2.52 39.31 15.51
N GLY A 369 2.58 38.22 16.30
CA GLY A 369 1.86 38.04 17.56
C GLY A 369 0.39 37.62 17.40
N ALA A 370 -0.10 37.42 16.17
CA ALA A 370 -1.42 36.86 15.90
C ALA A 370 -1.30 35.37 15.56
N ARG A 371 -1.96 34.52 16.35
CA ARG A 371 -2.07 33.09 16.09
C ARG A 371 -3.09 32.84 14.98
N THR A 372 -2.67 32.11 13.98
CA THR A 372 -3.53 31.59 12.90
C THR A 372 -3.73 30.10 13.13
N ASP A 373 -4.97 29.61 13.08
CA ASP A 373 -5.31 28.20 13.28
C ASP A 373 -6.57 27.87 12.46
N TYR A 374 -6.44 27.04 11.41
CA TYR A 374 -7.55 26.71 10.54
C TYR A 374 -7.28 25.40 9.79
N ARG A 375 -8.35 24.76 9.30
CA ARG A 375 -8.27 23.62 8.36
C ARG A 375 -8.37 24.11 6.92
N ILE A 376 -7.68 23.41 6.02
CA ILE A 376 -7.82 23.62 4.58
C ILE A 376 -9.13 22.98 4.13
N ASP A 377 -10.00 23.73 3.47
CA ASP A 377 -11.26 23.21 2.94
C ASP A 377 -11.05 22.52 1.59
N PHE A 378 -11.74 21.41 1.36
CA PHE A 378 -11.74 20.67 0.10
C PHE A 378 -13.15 20.61 -0.49
N PRO A 379 -13.30 20.64 -1.84
CA PRO A 379 -14.61 20.85 -2.47
C PRO A 379 -15.51 19.62 -2.49
N GLU A 380 -14.96 18.40 -2.44
CA GLU A 380 -15.72 17.17 -2.56
C GLU A 380 -16.00 16.56 -1.18
N ALA A 381 -17.11 15.83 -1.05
CA ALA A 381 -17.48 15.17 0.19
C ALA A 381 -16.64 13.92 0.50
N ILE A 382 -16.03 13.31 -0.52
CA ILE A 382 -15.17 12.13 -0.43
C ILE A 382 -13.93 12.42 -1.25
N TYR A 383 -12.77 12.47 -0.60
CA TYR A 383 -11.50 12.83 -1.22
C TYR A 383 -10.33 12.22 -0.45
N SER A 384 -9.17 12.30 -1.07
CA SER A 384 -7.86 12.11 -0.47
C SER A 384 -7.07 13.42 -0.54
N ALA A 385 -6.36 13.77 0.51
CA ALA A 385 -5.46 14.91 0.55
C ALA A 385 -4.31 14.64 1.52
N GLY A 386 -3.10 15.03 1.13
CA GLY A 386 -1.90 14.83 1.94
C GLY A 386 -0.81 15.82 1.59
N LEU A 387 0.18 15.97 2.48
CA LEU A 387 1.34 16.78 2.19
C LEU A 387 2.17 16.14 1.07
N SER A 388 2.63 16.96 0.14
CA SER A 388 3.53 16.57 -0.94
C SER A 388 4.97 17.01 -0.62
N ASN A 389 5.82 17.09 -1.60
CA ASN A 389 7.26 17.37 -1.50
C ASN A 389 7.59 18.74 -0.85
N ASN A 390 7.54 18.82 0.50
CA ASN A 390 7.86 20.00 1.32
C ASN A 390 9.23 19.83 1.99
N HIS A 391 10.32 19.86 1.22
CA HIS A 391 11.67 19.62 1.73
C HIS A 391 12.30 20.82 2.41
N GLU A 392 11.98 22.05 1.98
CA GLU A 392 12.56 23.27 2.52
C GLU A 392 11.95 23.60 3.89
N PHE A 393 12.81 23.77 4.92
CA PHE A 393 12.37 24.19 6.24
C PHE A 393 11.85 25.63 6.23
N ASP A 394 12.55 26.56 5.55
CA ASP A 394 12.05 27.91 5.23
C ASP A 394 11.31 27.86 3.90
N ASN A 395 10.05 27.49 3.93
CA ASN A 395 9.20 27.34 2.76
C ASN A 395 8.52 28.67 2.33
N ALA A 396 8.95 29.81 2.89
CA ALA A 396 8.39 31.14 2.66
C ALA A 396 6.86 31.21 2.87
N GLY A 397 6.29 30.33 3.70
CA GLY A 397 4.85 30.26 3.97
C GLY A 397 4.03 29.52 2.90
N VAL A 398 4.67 28.86 1.95
CA VAL A 398 4.00 28.06 0.90
C VAL A 398 4.02 26.59 1.28
N LEU A 399 2.84 25.98 1.38
CA LEU A 399 2.65 24.57 1.62
C LEU A 399 2.30 23.87 0.31
N ARG A 400 2.96 22.77 0.00
CA ARG A 400 2.58 21.91 -1.11
C ARG A 400 1.76 20.72 -0.60
N PHE A 401 0.60 20.47 -1.23
CA PHE A 401 -0.22 19.31 -0.95
C PHE A 401 -0.76 18.67 -2.23
N ASP A 402 -1.04 17.39 -2.14
CA ASP A 402 -1.72 16.61 -3.16
C ASP A 402 -3.20 16.50 -2.79
N TYR A 403 -4.06 16.51 -3.81
CA TYR A 403 -5.50 16.35 -3.68
C TYR A 403 -6.04 15.51 -4.84
N GLU A 404 -6.92 14.59 -4.52
CA GLU A 404 -7.63 13.79 -5.49
C GLU A 404 -8.95 13.24 -4.91
N SER A 405 -9.81 12.70 -5.76
CA SER A 405 -10.99 11.94 -5.35
C SER A 405 -11.21 10.79 -6.32
N TYR A 406 -12.24 10.00 -6.15
CA TYR A 406 -12.59 8.98 -7.15
C TYR A 406 -12.88 9.57 -8.55
N THR A 407 -13.24 10.86 -8.64
CA THR A 407 -13.58 11.52 -9.90
C THR A 407 -12.62 12.65 -10.27
N THR A 408 -11.86 13.18 -9.34
CA THR A 408 -10.84 14.20 -9.59
C THR A 408 -9.45 13.59 -9.66
N PRO A 409 -8.75 13.65 -10.80
CA PRO A 409 -7.39 13.12 -10.94
C PRO A 409 -6.39 13.79 -9.98
N PRO A 410 -5.29 13.08 -9.62
CA PRO A 410 -4.22 13.59 -8.77
C PRO A 410 -3.81 15.00 -9.16
N SER A 411 -3.86 15.90 -8.20
CA SER A 411 -3.64 17.32 -8.40
C SER A 411 -2.69 17.87 -7.35
N VAL A 412 -1.62 18.53 -7.77
CA VAL A 412 -0.61 19.14 -6.91
C VAL A 412 -0.89 20.63 -6.79
N TYR A 413 -0.96 21.13 -5.57
CA TYR A 413 -1.21 22.52 -5.27
C TYR A 413 -0.09 23.14 -4.43
N ASP A 414 0.27 24.40 -4.72
CA ASP A 414 0.93 25.27 -3.76
C ASP A 414 -0.14 26.13 -3.06
N PHE A 415 -0.02 26.24 -1.75
CA PHE A 415 -0.97 26.92 -0.88
C PHE A 415 -0.24 27.92 -0.01
N ASP A 416 -0.59 29.20 -0.14
CA ASP A 416 -0.09 30.25 0.75
C ASP A 416 -0.82 30.16 2.09
N MET A 417 -0.09 29.81 3.15
CA MET A 417 -0.64 29.58 4.48
C MET A 417 -1.13 30.87 5.15
N ALA A 418 -0.65 32.04 4.72
CA ALA A 418 -1.05 33.33 5.28
C ALA A 418 -2.32 33.89 4.60
N THR A 419 -2.38 33.81 3.26
CA THR A 419 -3.52 34.35 2.48
C THR A 419 -4.60 33.32 2.21
N LYS A 420 -4.30 32.03 2.37
CA LYS A 420 -5.14 30.87 2.02
C LYS A 420 -5.39 30.71 0.53
N GLU A 421 -4.62 31.39 -0.30
CA GLU A 421 -4.67 31.22 -1.74
C GLU A 421 -4.05 29.90 -2.16
N ARG A 422 -4.72 29.18 -3.07
CA ARG A 422 -4.21 27.94 -3.63
C ARG A 422 -3.96 28.10 -5.13
N LYS A 423 -2.81 27.60 -5.56
CA LYS A 423 -2.38 27.57 -6.95
C LYS A 423 -2.25 26.14 -7.42
N LEU A 424 -3.08 25.73 -8.38
CA LEU A 424 -2.91 24.44 -9.05
C LEU A 424 -1.60 24.47 -9.87
N LEU A 425 -0.67 23.56 -9.57
CA LEU A 425 0.57 23.40 -10.31
C LEU A 425 0.41 22.40 -11.44
N LYS A 426 -0.23 21.27 -11.13
CA LYS A 426 -0.50 20.22 -12.09
C LYS A 426 -1.72 19.42 -11.65
N ARG A 427 -2.58 19.09 -12.61
CA ARG A 427 -3.52 17.97 -12.50
C ARG A 427 -3.09 16.91 -13.47
N GLN A 428 -3.07 15.65 -13.04
CA GLN A 428 -2.77 14.53 -13.92
C GLN A 428 -3.74 14.54 -15.10
N GLU A 429 -3.21 14.62 -16.30
CA GLU A 429 -4.00 14.57 -17.52
C GLU A 429 -4.43 13.12 -17.78
N VAL A 430 -5.72 12.91 -17.89
CA VAL A 430 -6.30 11.62 -18.27
C VAL A 430 -6.75 11.74 -19.73
N LEU A 431 -6.02 11.09 -20.62
CA LEU A 431 -6.27 11.11 -22.05
C LEU A 431 -7.53 10.29 -22.40
N GLY A 432 -7.88 10.25 -23.68
CA GLY A 432 -8.99 9.42 -24.16
C GLY A 432 -10.39 9.95 -23.85
N GLY A 433 -10.51 11.25 -23.49
CA GLY A 433 -11.81 11.90 -23.33
C GLY A 433 -12.45 11.67 -21.95
N TYR A 434 -11.66 11.44 -20.90
CA TYR A 434 -12.18 11.39 -19.54
C TYR A 434 -12.89 12.69 -19.15
N ASP A 435 -14.12 12.58 -18.66
CA ASP A 435 -14.91 13.69 -18.15
C ASP A 435 -15.41 13.33 -16.73
N PRO A 436 -14.92 14.01 -15.69
CA PRO A 436 -15.32 13.76 -14.30
C PRO A 436 -16.83 13.96 -14.09
N ASP A 437 -17.47 14.83 -14.88
CA ASP A 437 -18.90 15.09 -14.77
C ASP A 437 -19.79 13.91 -15.18
N LEU A 438 -19.24 12.87 -15.79
CA LEU A 438 -19.95 11.63 -16.10
C LEU A 438 -20.07 10.68 -14.91
N TYR A 439 -19.34 10.92 -13.84
CA TYR A 439 -19.29 10.04 -12.67
C TYR A 439 -19.77 10.77 -11.42
N THR A 440 -20.07 9.99 -10.39
CA THR A 440 -20.44 10.51 -9.08
C THR A 440 -19.94 9.54 -7.98
N SER A 441 -19.58 10.11 -6.84
CA SER A 441 -19.23 9.35 -5.65
C SER A 441 -20.21 9.64 -4.52
N GLU A 442 -20.42 8.65 -3.65
CA GLU A 442 -21.25 8.82 -2.46
C GLU A 442 -20.74 8.00 -1.29
N ARG A 443 -21.11 8.41 -0.07
CA ARG A 443 -20.86 7.68 1.17
C ARG A 443 -22.14 6.97 1.62
N ARG A 444 -22.02 5.65 1.85
CA ARG A 444 -23.03 4.79 2.44
C ARG A 444 -22.53 4.19 3.74
N TYR A 445 -23.40 3.50 4.45
CA TYR A 445 -23.06 2.85 5.70
C TYR A 445 -23.74 1.49 5.78
N ALA A 446 -22.96 0.48 6.19
CA ALA A 446 -23.47 -0.79 6.64
C ALA A 446 -23.61 -0.79 8.16
N THR A 447 -24.43 -1.69 8.69
CA THR A 447 -24.50 -1.97 10.14
C THR A 447 -23.99 -3.38 10.36
N ALA A 448 -22.86 -3.51 11.04
CA ALA A 448 -22.31 -4.81 11.43
C ALA A 448 -23.20 -5.49 12.48
N SER A 449 -23.02 -6.80 12.70
CA SER A 449 -23.83 -7.60 13.62
C SER A 449 -23.79 -7.14 15.07
N ASP A 450 -22.75 -6.42 15.46
CA ASP A 450 -22.59 -5.80 16.79
C ASP A 450 -23.14 -4.36 16.88
N GLY A 451 -23.81 -3.88 15.82
CA GLY A 451 -24.37 -2.54 15.73
C GLY A 451 -23.40 -1.46 15.25
N THR A 452 -22.14 -1.80 14.97
CA THR A 452 -21.15 -0.84 14.48
C THR A 452 -21.51 -0.34 13.09
N ARG A 453 -21.48 0.98 12.88
CA ARG A 453 -21.70 1.61 11.57
C ARG A 453 -20.39 1.62 10.79
N VAL A 454 -20.34 0.92 9.67
CA VAL A 454 -19.18 0.79 8.79
C VAL A 454 -19.37 1.66 7.56
N PRO A 455 -18.51 2.67 7.31
CA PRO A 455 -18.63 3.51 6.12
C PRO A 455 -18.26 2.72 4.85
N ILE A 456 -18.92 3.09 3.73
CA ILE A 456 -18.65 2.55 2.39
C ILE A 456 -18.56 3.74 1.44
N SER A 457 -17.47 3.86 0.71
CA SER A 457 -17.33 4.84 -0.39
C SER A 457 -17.62 4.17 -1.72
N LEU A 458 -18.40 4.83 -2.56
CA LEU A 458 -18.86 4.33 -3.85
C LEU A 458 -18.51 5.33 -4.95
N VAL A 459 -18.20 4.81 -6.13
CA VAL A 459 -18.16 5.60 -7.38
C VAL A 459 -18.80 4.80 -8.51
N TYR A 460 -19.56 5.50 -9.35
CA TYR A 460 -20.23 4.92 -10.50
C TYR A 460 -20.55 5.98 -11.56
N LYS A 461 -20.85 5.55 -12.77
CA LYS A 461 -21.27 6.41 -13.88
C LYS A 461 -22.68 6.94 -13.62
N LYS A 462 -22.91 8.25 -13.85
CA LYS A 462 -24.23 8.87 -13.73
C LYS A 462 -25.26 8.15 -14.61
N GLY A 463 -26.48 8.06 -14.11
CA GLY A 463 -27.53 7.24 -14.72
C GLY A 463 -27.64 5.83 -14.12
N PHE A 464 -26.77 5.47 -13.19
CA PHE A 464 -26.95 4.27 -12.37
C PHE A 464 -28.30 4.25 -11.65
N VAL A 465 -28.93 3.08 -11.61
CA VAL A 465 -30.17 2.83 -10.90
C VAL A 465 -29.99 1.67 -9.94
N ALA A 466 -30.31 1.87 -8.68
CA ALA A 466 -30.26 0.83 -7.65
C ALA A 466 -31.43 -0.14 -7.78
N ASP A 467 -31.38 -1.04 -8.76
CA ASP A 467 -32.42 -2.04 -9.06
C ASP A 467 -31.95 -3.49 -8.80
N GLY A 468 -30.71 -3.67 -8.33
CA GLY A 468 -30.08 -4.97 -8.04
C GLY A 468 -29.39 -5.63 -9.23
N ASN A 469 -29.35 -4.97 -10.38
CA ASN A 469 -28.81 -5.56 -11.61
C ASN A 469 -27.38 -5.09 -11.95
N ALA A 470 -26.89 -4.03 -11.31
CA ALA A 470 -25.57 -3.52 -11.63
C ALA A 470 -24.45 -4.47 -11.16
N PRO A 471 -23.44 -4.71 -11.99
CA PRO A 471 -22.22 -5.37 -11.58
C PRO A 471 -21.48 -4.48 -10.57
N MET A 472 -20.79 -5.11 -9.61
CA MET A 472 -20.06 -4.38 -8.59
C MET A 472 -18.72 -5.04 -8.29
N LEU A 473 -17.70 -4.19 -8.10
CA LEU A 473 -16.42 -4.58 -7.53
C LEU A 473 -16.31 -3.94 -6.14
N LEU A 474 -16.30 -4.78 -5.09
CA LEU A 474 -16.14 -4.33 -3.70
C LEU A 474 -14.75 -4.70 -3.21
N THR A 475 -14.03 -3.73 -2.67
CA THR A 475 -12.69 -3.90 -2.10
C THR A 475 -12.63 -3.37 -0.68
N ALA A 476 -11.64 -3.84 0.10
CA ALA A 476 -11.23 -3.29 1.38
C ALA A 476 -9.84 -3.85 1.77
N TYR A 477 -9.24 -3.26 2.80
CA TYR A 477 -7.97 -3.76 3.36
C TYR A 477 -8.10 -4.23 4.81
N GLY A 478 -8.39 -3.34 5.75
CA GLY A 478 -8.76 -3.64 7.12
C GLY A 478 -7.63 -4.17 8.01
N SER A 479 -6.41 -3.65 7.88
CA SER A 479 -5.26 -4.08 8.68
C SER A 479 -4.26 -2.95 8.87
N TYR A 480 -3.42 -3.06 9.89
CA TYR A 480 -2.31 -2.18 10.23
C TYR A 480 -2.70 -0.71 10.53
N GLY A 481 -3.97 -0.43 10.74
CA GLY A 481 -4.44 0.94 10.85
C GLY A 481 -4.33 1.74 9.55
N ALA A 482 -4.15 1.06 8.41
CA ALA A 482 -4.09 1.72 7.10
C ALA A 482 -5.49 2.17 6.67
N PRO A 483 -5.72 3.47 6.41
CA PRO A 483 -7.00 3.96 5.92
C PRO A 483 -7.18 3.66 4.43
N ASN A 484 -8.43 3.58 3.99
CA ASN A 484 -8.78 3.41 2.58
C ASN A 484 -9.27 4.75 2.00
N ASP A 485 -8.36 5.62 1.62
CA ASP A 485 -8.69 6.92 1.07
C ASP A 485 -9.23 6.83 -0.37
N ALA A 486 -10.01 7.84 -0.78
CA ALA A 486 -10.64 7.92 -2.10
C ALA A 486 -9.63 8.41 -3.15
N ASN A 487 -8.75 7.52 -3.59
CA ASN A 487 -7.76 7.80 -4.60
C ASN A 487 -8.33 7.63 -6.01
N PHE A 488 -7.90 8.47 -6.93
CA PHE A 488 -8.23 8.36 -8.34
C PHE A 488 -7.42 7.24 -9.02
N ASP A 489 -8.11 6.39 -9.73
CA ASP A 489 -7.47 5.40 -10.60
C ASP A 489 -8.08 5.42 -12.00
N SER A 490 -7.31 5.88 -12.98
CA SER A 490 -7.76 5.95 -14.38
C SER A 490 -8.07 4.58 -14.99
N THR A 491 -7.57 3.50 -14.39
CA THR A 491 -7.84 2.14 -14.85
C THR A 491 -9.25 1.68 -14.47
N VAL A 492 -9.75 2.12 -13.30
CA VAL A 492 -11.12 1.86 -12.82
C VAL A 492 -12.17 2.46 -13.77
N VAL A 493 -11.82 3.52 -14.51
CA VAL A 493 -12.72 4.12 -15.52
C VAL A 493 -13.17 3.07 -16.56
N SER A 494 -12.33 2.08 -16.90
CA SER A 494 -12.72 0.99 -17.79
C SER A 494 -13.87 0.13 -17.22
N LEU A 495 -13.92 -0.02 -15.89
CA LEU A 495 -15.02 -0.70 -15.21
C LEU A 495 -16.27 0.20 -15.14
N LEU A 496 -16.10 1.47 -14.74
CA LEU A 496 -17.20 2.43 -14.62
C LEU A 496 -17.93 2.64 -15.96
N ASP A 497 -17.19 2.71 -17.07
CA ASP A 497 -17.74 2.87 -18.40
C ASP A 497 -18.57 1.66 -18.86
N ARG A 498 -18.33 0.50 -18.27
CA ARG A 498 -19.12 -0.71 -18.46
C ARG A 498 -20.27 -0.87 -17.48
N GLY A 499 -20.53 0.17 -16.67
CA GLY A 499 -21.63 0.19 -15.68
C GLY A 499 -21.31 -0.53 -14.38
N VAL A 500 -20.06 -0.88 -14.12
CA VAL A 500 -19.63 -1.45 -12.84
C VAL A 500 -19.66 -0.36 -11.78
N VAL A 501 -20.24 -0.65 -10.62
CA VAL A 501 -20.12 0.16 -9.40
C VAL A 501 -18.84 -0.26 -8.69
N TYR A 502 -17.96 0.69 -8.41
CA TYR A 502 -16.77 0.45 -7.60
C TYR A 502 -17.02 0.88 -6.16
N ALA A 503 -16.78 0.00 -5.21
CA ALA A 503 -17.06 0.22 -3.81
C ALA A 503 -15.85 -0.11 -2.93
N ASN A 504 -15.62 0.70 -1.89
CA ASN A 504 -14.55 0.51 -0.92
C ASN A 504 -15.13 0.54 0.50
N GLY A 505 -14.96 -0.56 1.25
CA GLY A 505 -15.39 -0.68 2.63
C GLY A 505 -14.32 -0.16 3.61
N HIS A 506 -14.71 0.77 4.49
CA HIS A 506 -13.84 1.31 5.54
C HIS A 506 -13.97 0.47 6.81
N ILE A 507 -13.56 -0.80 6.73
CA ILE A 507 -13.76 -1.82 7.76
C ILE A 507 -12.77 -1.69 8.92
N ARG A 508 -13.17 -2.21 10.11
CA ARG A 508 -12.29 -2.24 11.28
C ARG A 508 -10.99 -3.01 11.00
N GLY A 509 -9.90 -2.57 11.64
CA GLY A 509 -8.53 -2.98 11.37
C GLY A 509 -7.80 -1.98 10.48
N GLY A 510 -8.53 -1.16 9.68
CA GLY A 510 -8.02 0.07 9.08
C GLY A 510 -7.94 1.24 10.06
N GLY A 511 -7.44 2.39 9.59
CA GLY A 511 -7.30 3.62 10.36
C GLY A 511 -8.39 4.66 10.09
N ASP A 512 -9.38 4.32 9.28
CA ASP A 512 -10.37 5.25 8.72
C ASP A 512 -11.08 6.10 9.78
N LEU A 513 -11.43 5.52 10.91
CA LEU A 513 -12.05 6.20 12.05
C LEU A 513 -11.11 6.31 13.27
N GLY A 514 -9.80 6.40 13.03
CA GLY A 514 -8.77 6.58 14.05
C GLY A 514 -8.23 5.28 14.66
N LYS A 515 -7.39 5.40 15.70
CA LYS A 515 -6.66 4.26 16.27
C LYS A 515 -7.58 3.21 16.91
N LYS A 516 -8.68 3.62 17.52
CA LYS A 516 -9.68 2.67 18.07
C LYS A 516 -10.26 1.75 16.99
N TRP A 517 -10.40 2.25 15.75
CA TRP A 517 -10.88 1.48 14.60
C TRP A 517 -9.91 0.37 14.22
N HIS A 518 -8.62 0.66 14.28
CA HIS A 518 -7.56 -0.34 14.14
C HIS A 518 -7.58 -1.37 15.28
N ASP A 519 -7.60 -0.92 16.53
CA ASP A 519 -7.59 -1.80 17.71
C ASP A 519 -8.77 -2.77 17.74
N GLN A 520 -9.92 -2.37 17.19
CA GLN A 520 -11.12 -3.20 17.09
C GLN A 520 -11.09 -4.18 15.92
N GLY A 521 -10.04 -4.22 15.12
CA GLY A 521 -9.87 -5.13 13.98
C GLY A 521 -8.51 -5.85 13.95
N LYS A 522 -7.77 -5.88 15.08
CA LYS A 522 -6.51 -6.63 15.19
C LYS A 522 -6.54 -7.61 16.36
N MET A 523 -5.54 -8.49 16.45
CA MET A 523 -5.38 -9.48 17.53
C MET A 523 -6.70 -10.25 17.76
N PHE A 524 -7.19 -10.34 18.99
CA PHE A 524 -8.44 -11.00 19.34
C PHE A 524 -9.71 -10.35 18.79
N ASN A 525 -9.59 -9.21 18.11
CA ASN A 525 -10.69 -8.52 17.44
C ASN A 525 -10.69 -8.69 15.93
N LYS A 526 -9.73 -9.44 15.36
CA LYS A 526 -9.51 -9.55 13.90
C LYS A 526 -10.76 -9.98 13.13
N LYS A 527 -11.63 -10.81 13.70
CA LYS A 527 -12.86 -11.24 13.05
C LYS A 527 -13.83 -10.09 12.74
N ASN A 528 -13.75 -8.97 13.46
CA ASN A 528 -14.56 -7.79 13.15
C ASN A 528 -14.28 -7.24 11.75
N THR A 529 -13.03 -7.32 11.28
CA THR A 529 -12.67 -6.97 9.91
C THR A 529 -13.52 -7.75 8.88
N PHE A 530 -13.67 -9.04 9.10
CA PHE A 530 -14.38 -9.94 8.18
C PHE A 530 -15.91 -9.74 8.26
N THR A 531 -16.45 -9.61 9.47
CA THR A 531 -17.89 -9.38 9.66
C THR A 531 -18.33 -8.01 9.16
N ASP A 532 -17.47 -6.99 9.27
CA ASP A 532 -17.72 -5.66 8.71
C ASP A 532 -17.79 -5.70 7.17
N PHE A 533 -16.86 -6.40 6.53
CA PHE A 533 -16.88 -6.55 5.08
C PHE A 533 -18.11 -7.31 4.57
N ILE A 534 -18.49 -8.39 5.27
CA ILE A 534 -19.72 -9.12 4.97
C ILE A 534 -20.94 -8.19 5.13
N ALA A 535 -20.99 -7.39 6.19
CA ALA A 535 -22.07 -6.42 6.40
C ALA A 535 -22.12 -5.37 5.27
N CYS A 536 -20.96 -4.88 4.78
CA CYS A 536 -20.90 -4.00 3.62
C CYS A 536 -21.52 -4.66 2.38
N ALA A 537 -21.15 -5.90 2.08
CA ALA A 537 -21.70 -6.64 0.95
C ALA A 537 -23.22 -6.85 1.09
N GLU A 538 -23.70 -7.27 2.26
CA GLU A 538 -25.12 -7.48 2.55
C GLU A 538 -25.93 -6.19 2.44
N ALA A 539 -25.41 -5.06 2.95
CA ALA A 539 -26.06 -3.75 2.85
C ALA A 539 -26.21 -3.30 1.40
N LEU A 540 -25.14 -3.43 0.60
CA LEU A 540 -25.16 -3.04 -0.82
C LEU A 540 -26.11 -3.90 -1.66
N ILE A 541 -26.27 -5.18 -1.33
CA ILE A 541 -27.27 -6.07 -1.93
C ILE A 541 -28.68 -5.69 -1.48
N ALA A 542 -28.89 -5.47 -0.19
CA ALA A 542 -30.21 -5.09 0.37
C ALA A 542 -30.69 -3.75 -0.19
N ASP A 543 -29.79 -2.78 -0.35
CA ASP A 543 -30.05 -1.46 -0.94
C ASP A 543 -30.14 -1.50 -2.49
N LYS A 544 -30.02 -2.69 -3.09
CA LYS A 544 -30.11 -2.95 -4.54
C LYS A 544 -29.05 -2.25 -5.39
N TYR A 545 -27.88 -1.95 -4.81
CA TYR A 545 -26.73 -1.50 -5.58
C TYR A 545 -26.16 -2.60 -6.47
N THR A 546 -26.34 -3.84 -6.07
CA THR A 546 -25.91 -5.04 -6.80
C THR A 546 -26.72 -6.26 -6.34
N SER A 547 -26.34 -7.45 -6.81
CA SER A 547 -26.84 -8.74 -6.33
C SER A 547 -25.69 -9.74 -6.17
N ARG A 548 -25.93 -10.85 -5.48
CA ARG A 548 -24.94 -11.93 -5.29
C ARG A 548 -24.33 -12.43 -6.58
N ASP A 549 -25.15 -12.49 -7.65
CA ASP A 549 -24.72 -12.96 -8.97
C ASP A 549 -23.91 -11.92 -9.77
N ARG A 550 -23.76 -10.71 -9.22
CA ARG A 550 -23.08 -9.58 -9.84
C ARG A 550 -21.95 -8.99 -9.00
N LEU A 551 -21.83 -9.42 -7.74
CA LEU A 551 -20.85 -8.92 -6.79
C LEU A 551 -19.54 -9.69 -6.92
N VAL A 552 -18.50 -9.01 -7.36
CA VAL A 552 -17.11 -9.48 -7.33
C VAL A 552 -16.38 -8.75 -6.21
N ILE A 553 -15.51 -9.45 -5.51
CA ILE A 553 -14.67 -8.88 -4.45
C ILE A 553 -13.19 -9.06 -4.76
N GLU A 554 -12.38 -8.09 -4.37
CA GLU A 554 -10.94 -8.17 -4.51
C GLU A 554 -10.18 -7.65 -3.29
N GLY A 555 -8.99 -8.19 -3.07
CA GLY A 555 -8.07 -7.72 -2.03
C GLY A 555 -6.69 -8.34 -2.16
N GLY A 556 -5.68 -7.59 -1.69
CA GLY A 556 -4.28 -7.99 -1.75
C GLY A 556 -3.62 -8.06 -0.38
N SER A 557 -2.61 -8.94 -0.22
CA SER A 557 -1.82 -9.04 1.02
C SER A 557 -2.71 -9.38 2.23
N ALA A 558 -2.76 -8.52 3.25
CA ALA A 558 -3.72 -8.62 4.35
C ALA A 558 -5.19 -8.50 3.86
N GLY A 559 -5.46 -7.73 2.79
CA GLY A 559 -6.74 -7.75 2.08
C GLY A 559 -7.00 -9.09 1.39
N GLY A 560 -5.97 -9.84 1.04
CA GLY A 560 -6.07 -11.22 0.55
C GLY A 560 -6.44 -12.21 1.66
N LEU A 561 -5.97 -12.01 2.90
CA LEU A 561 -6.48 -12.70 4.09
C LEU A 561 -7.99 -12.44 4.24
N LEU A 562 -8.41 -11.18 4.14
CA LEU A 562 -9.82 -10.80 4.13
C LEU A 562 -10.60 -11.61 3.09
N MET A 563 -10.13 -11.64 1.83
CA MET A 563 -10.80 -12.38 0.75
C MET A 563 -10.94 -13.88 1.09
N GLY A 564 -9.88 -14.52 1.56
CA GLY A 564 -9.90 -15.93 1.95
C GLY A 564 -10.85 -16.21 3.12
N ALA A 565 -10.84 -15.35 4.14
CA ALA A 565 -11.67 -15.50 5.33
C ALA A 565 -13.17 -15.32 5.02
N VAL A 566 -13.57 -14.24 4.32
CA VAL A 566 -14.99 -14.00 4.00
C VAL A 566 -15.54 -15.02 3.01
N THR A 567 -14.71 -15.53 2.11
CA THR A 567 -15.08 -16.61 1.19
C THR A 567 -15.33 -17.91 1.95
N ASN A 568 -14.57 -18.21 3.00
CA ASN A 568 -14.83 -19.33 3.88
C ASN A 568 -16.11 -19.12 4.71
N MET A 569 -16.37 -17.90 5.18
CA MET A 569 -17.54 -17.60 6.03
C MET A 569 -18.85 -17.54 5.24
N ARG A 570 -18.84 -16.87 4.08
CA ARG A 570 -20.04 -16.59 3.27
C ARG A 570 -19.78 -16.77 1.76
N PRO A 571 -19.45 -17.99 1.32
CA PRO A 571 -19.22 -18.25 -0.11
C PRO A 571 -20.45 -17.97 -0.99
N ASP A 572 -21.63 -17.92 -0.40
CA ASP A 572 -22.91 -17.66 -1.06
C ASP A 572 -23.14 -16.20 -1.46
N LEU A 573 -22.35 -15.26 -0.92
CA LEU A 573 -22.54 -13.82 -1.15
C LEU A 573 -21.88 -13.31 -2.41
N PHE A 574 -20.85 -14.00 -2.93
CA PHE A 574 -19.96 -13.47 -3.95
C PHE A 574 -20.03 -14.27 -5.23
N LYS A 575 -20.09 -13.58 -6.37
CA LYS A 575 -20.00 -14.20 -7.69
C LYS A 575 -18.57 -14.67 -7.97
N ALA A 576 -17.61 -13.82 -7.68
CA ALA A 576 -16.19 -14.15 -7.84
C ALA A 576 -15.30 -13.39 -6.84
N VAL A 577 -14.09 -13.90 -6.68
CA VAL A 577 -13.06 -13.38 -5.76
C VAL A 577 -11.74 -13.26 -6.50
N VAL A 578 -11.09 -12.11 -6.40
CA VAL A 578 -9.70 -11.91 -6.81
C VAL A 578 -8.83 -11.72 -5.57
N ALA A 579 -7.95 -12.67 -5.29
CA ALA A 579 -7.04 -12.65 -4.16
C ALA A 579 -5.60 -12.47 -4.66
N ARG A 580 -5.04 -11.28 -4.44
CA ARG A 580 -3.68 -10.93 -4.89
C ARG A 580 -2.70 -11.06 -3.74
N VAL A 581 -1.59 -11.78 -3.97
CA VAL A 581 -0.53 -12.02 -2.95
C VAL A 581 -1.11 -12.29 -1.56
N PRO A 582 -2.11 -13.22 -1.42
CA PRO A 582 -2.95 -13.28 -0.26
C PRO A 582 -2.26 -13.96 0.92
N PHE A 583 -2.34 -13.33 2.10
CA PHE A 583 -1.91 -13.90 3.38
C PHE A 583 -2.93 -14.93 3.88
N VAL A 584 -2.85 -16.16 3.41
CA VAL A 584 -3.88 -17.19 3.60
C VAL A 584 -3.45 -18.39 4.45
N ASP A 585 -2.16 -18.54 4.71
CA ASP A 585 -1.60 -19.63 5.55
C ASP A 585 -1.04 -19.08 6.86
N VAL A 586 -1.94 -18.41 7.61
CA VAL A 586 -1.60 -17.58 8.77
C VAL A 586 -0.80 -18.34 9.82
N ILE A 587 -1.20 -19.58 10.15
CA ILE A 587 -0.55 -20.36 11.22
C ILE A 587 0.88 -20.75 10.84
N ASN A 588 1.10 -21.30 9.65
CA ASN A 588 2.45 -21.72 9.22
C ASN A 588 3.38 -20.52 9.06
N THR A 589 2.90 -19.40 8.53
CA THR A 589 3.72 -18.18 8.37
C THR A 589 4.09 -17.60 9.73
N MET A 590 3.12 -17.47 10.64
CA MET A 590 3.37 -16.87 11.95
C MET A 590 4.12 -17.80 12.93
N LEU A 591 4.30 -19.09 12.62
CA LEU A 591 5.17 -20.00 13.36
C LEU A 591 6.65 -19.91 12.93
N ASP A 592 6.91 -19.42 11.73
CA ASP A 592 8.25 -19.39 11.17
C ASP A 592 8.90 -18.01 11.33
N GLU A 593 9.59 -17.81 12.44
CA GLU A 593 10.27 -16.55 12.79
C GLU A 593 11.43 -16.20 11.83
N SER A 594 11.86 -17.15 10.98
CA SER A 594 12.87 -16.87 9.95
C SER A 594 12.33 -16.11 8.74
N LEU A 595 11.00 -16.07 8.59
CA LEU A 595 10.35 -15.35 7.49
C LEU A 595 10.36 -13.83 7.72
N PRO A 596 10.46 -13.04 6.66
CA PRO A 596 10.26 -11.60 6.74
C PRO A 596 8.90 -11.27 7.38
N LEU A 597 8.90 -10.22 8.20
CA LEU A 597 7.74 -9.66 8.88
C LEU A 597 7.20 -10.45 10.08
N THR A 598 7.32 -11.79 10.15
CA THR A 598 6.65 -12.65 11.15
C THR A 598 6.74 -12.14 12.58
N VAL A 599 7.96 -11.91 13.10
CA VAL A 599 8.13 -11.47 14.50
C VAL A 599 7.55 -10.07 14.74
N GLY A 600 7.78 -9.15 13.80
CA GLY A 600 7.23 -7.79 13.89
C GLY A 600 5.70 -7.76 13.90
N GLU A 601 5.06 -8.72 13.24
CA GLU A 601 3.61 -8.77 13.06
C GLU A 601 2.87 -9.57 14.16
N PHE A 602 3.57 -10.06 15.17
CA PHE A 602 2.91 -10.65 16.34
C PHE A 602 1.98 -9.64 17.06
N GLU A 603 2.25 -8.34 16.93
CA GLU A 603 1.44 -7.27 17.50
C GLU A 603 0.19 -6.93 16.67
N GLU A 604 0.09 -7.43 15.43
CA GLU A 604 -1.08 -7.28 14.57
C GLU A 604 -1.94 -8.55 14.57
N TRP A 605 -1.33 -9.72 14.36
CA TRP A 605 -2.03 -11.00 14.18
C TRP A 605 -2.08 -11.85 15.43
N GLY A 606 -1.05 -11.79 16.26
CA GLY A 606 -0.80 -12.69 17.38
C GLY A 606 0.36 -13.66 17.12
N ASN A 607 0.85 -14.28 18.18
CA ASN A 607 1.89 -15.30 18.16
C ASN A 607 1.29 -16.68 18.40
N PRO A 608 1.27 -17.60 17.40
CA PRO A 608 0.67 -18.92 17.55
C PRO A 608 1.43 -19.84 18.54
N LYS A 609 2.62 -19.48 19.02
CA LYS A 609 3.30 -20.16 20.13
C LYS A 609 2.59 -19.92 21.47
N ILE A 610 1.68 -18.94 21.53
CA ILE A 610 0.80 -18.67 22.69
C ILE A 610 -0.55 -19.33 22.41
N LYS A 611 -0.97 -20.27 23.25
CA LYS A 611 -2.13 -21.15 23.00
C LYS A 611 -3.42 -20.37 22.69
N GLU A 612 -3.73 -19.36 23.47
CA GLU A 612 -4.95 -18.57 23.31
C GLU A 612 -4.97 -17.81 21.98
N GLN A 613 -3.83 -17.25 21.59
CA GLN A 613 -3.65 -16.58 20.31
C GLN A 613 -3.71 -17.55 19.13
N TYR A 614 -3.07 -18.72 19.26
CA TYR A 614 -3.17 -19.80 18.27
C TYR A 614 -4.62 -20.21 18.02
N VAL A 615 -5.39 -20.49 19.06
CA VAL A 615 -6.79 -20.92 18.93
C VAL A 615 -7.61 -19.85 18.19
N TYR A 616 -7.38 -18.57 18.52
CA TYR A 616 -8.08 -17.48 17.86
C TYR A 616 -7.64 -17.33 16.39
N MET A 617 -6.36 -17.29 16.10
CA MET A 617 -5.81 -17.18 14.75
C MET A 617 -6.26 -18.34 13.85
N LYS A 618 -6.18 -19.59 14.34
CA LYS A 618 -6.64 -20.77 13.61
C LYS A 618 -8.13 -20.67 13.25
N SER A 619 -8.94 -20.03 14.09
CA SER A 619 -10.38 -19.94 13.88
C SER A 619 -10.78 -19.04 12.68
N TYR A 620 -9.84 -18.29 12.09
CA TYR A 620 -10.08 -17.48 10.90
C TYR A 620 -9.06 -17.71 9.77
N SER A 621 -7.93 -18.37 10.03
CA SER A 621 -6.89 -18.64 9.02
C SER A 621 -7.50 -19.32 7.78
N PRO A 622 -7.45 -18.72 6.59
CA PRO A 622 -8.15 -19.26 5.43
C PRO A 622 -7.77 -20.69 5.07
N TYR A 623 -6.48 -21.01 5.08
CA TYR A 623 -5.98 -22.35 4.75
C TYR A 623 -6.49 -23.43 5.73
N ASP A 624 -6.60 -23.08 7.02
CA ASP A 624 -7.03 -24.01 8.07
C ASP A 624 -8.55 -24.21 8.08
N ASN A 625 -9.31 -23.27 7.53
CA ASN A 625 -10.79 -23.29 7.51
C ASN A 625 -11.40 -23.67 6.16
N LEU A 626 -10.58 -24.19 5.21
CA LEU A 626 -11.11 -24.75 3.99
C LEU A 626 -11.95 -26.01 4.28
N ALA A 627 -13.11 -26.12 3.68
CA ALA A 627 -14.07 -27.21 3.90
C ALA A 627 -14.65 -27.73 2.58
N ALA A 628 -15.23 -28.93 2.61
CA ALA A 628 -15.94 -29.50 1.48
C ALA A 628 -17.30 -28.80 1.30
N LYS A 629 -17.33 -27.79 0.43
CA LYS A 629 -18.52 -26.99 0.09
C LYS A 629 -18.35 -26.30 -1.26
N ALA A 630 -19.41 -25.64 -1.73
CA ALA A 630 -19.33 -24.79 -2.92
C ALA A 630 -18.63 -23.47 -2.60
N TYR A 631 -17.80 -23.00 -3.55
CA TYR A 631 -17.07 -21.74 -3.50
C TYR A 631 -17.37 -20.90 -4.74
N PRO A 632 -17.24 -19.57 -4.66
CA PRO A 632 -17.36 -18.70 -5.84
C PRO A 632 -16.23 -18.98 -6.84
N SER A 633 -16.31 -18.38 -8.03
CA SER A 633 -15.19 -18.32 -8.97
C SER A 633 -14.01 -17.60 -8.33
N MET A 634 -12.79 -18.11 -8.46
CA MET A 634 -11.62 -17.51 -7.80
C MET A 634 -10.43 -17.37 -8.76
N LEU A 635 -9.85 -16.17 -8.77
CA LEU A 635 -8.52 -15.90 -9.30
C LEU A 635 -7.58 -15.61 -8.13
N VAL A 636 -6.59 -16.46 -7.96
CA VAL A 636 -5.55 -16.29 -6.94
C VAL A 636 -4.25 -15.95 -7.65
N LYS A 637 -3.58 -14.85 -7.24
CA LYS A 637 -2.34 -14.38 -7.87
C LYS A 637 -1.24 -14.20 -6.85
N THR A 638 0.00 -14.45 -7.26
CA THR A 638 1.19 -14.15 -6.45
C THR A 638 2.41 -13.94 -7.32
N SER A 639 3.55 -13.65 -6.69
CA SER A 639 4.86 -13.57 -7.32
C SER A 639 5.86 -14.49 -6.63
N PHE A 640 6.77 -15.09 -7.40
CA PHE A 640 7.74 -16.06 -6.90
C PHE A 640 8.77 -15.41 -5.94
N ASP A 641 9.11 -14.14 -6.19
CA ASP A 641 10.05 -13.35 -5.40
C ASP A 641 9.36 -12.44 -4.38
N ASP A 642 8.11 -12.76 -4.01
CA ASP A 642 7.41 -12.06 -2.95
C ASP A 642 8.09 -12.31 -1.60
N SER A 643 8.58 -11.24 -0.97
CA SER A 643 9.26 -11.28 0.34
C SER A 643 8.37 -10.81 1.50
N GLN A 644 7.09 -10.56 1.26
CA GLN A 644 6.13 -10.15 2.30
C GLN A 644 5.11 -11.25 2.58
N VAL A 645 4.53 -11.81 1.52
CA VAL A 645 3.67 -12.99 1.59
C VAL A 645 4.26 -14.04 0.66
N MET A 646 4.82 -15.08 1.22
CA MET A 646 5.54 -16.09 0.46
C MET A 646 4.65 -16.76 -0.58
N TYR A 647 5.16 -16.97 -1.79
CA TYR A 647 4.43 -17.56 -2.92
C TYR A 647 3.76 -18.90 -2.59
N TRP A 648 4.31 -19.64 -1.63
CA TRP A 648 3.77 -20.96 -1.25
C TRP A 648 2.45 -20.86 -0.49
N GLU A 649 2.13 -19.76 0.18
CA GLU A 649 0.86 -19.61 0.87
C GLU A 649 -0.34 -19.74 -0.10
N PRO A 650 -0.46 -18.90 -1.13
CA PRO A 650 -1.53 -19.05 -2.12
C PRO A 650 -1.41 -20.35 -2.94
N ALA A 651 -0.21 -20.84 -3.21
CA ALA A 651 -0.04 -22.11 -3.93
C ALA A 651 -0.61 -23.29 -3.13
N LYS A 652 -0.33 -23.37 -1.84
CA LYS A 652 -0.90 -24.36 -0.92
C LYS A 652 -2.42 -24.21 -0.79
N TYR A 653 -2.89 -22.99 -0.64
CA TYR A 653 -4.31 -22.66 -0.53
C TYR A 653 -5.09 -23.19 -1.75
N VAL A 654 -4.64 -22.89 -2.95
CA VAL A 654 -5.26 -23.37 -4.20
C VAL A 654 -5.19 -24.89 -4.31
N ALA A 655 -4.04 -25.51 -4.03
CA ALA A 655 -3.87 -26.95 -4.08
C ALA A 655 -4.86 -27.67 -3.15
N LYS A 656 -5.02 -27.20 -1.91
CA LYS A 656 -5.94 -27.77 -0.92
C LYS A 656 -7.41 -27.51 -1.31
N LEU A 657 -7.77 -26.27 -1.66
CA LEU A 657 -9.12 -25.90 -2.03
C LEU A 657 -9.63 -26.72 -3.22
N ARG A 658 -8.78 -26.99 -4.22
CA ARG A 658 -9.13 -27.79 -5.39
C ARG A 658 -9.58 -29.21 -5.05
N THR A 659 -9.08 -29.78 -3.96
CA THR A 659 -9.48 -31.11 -3.49
C THR A 659 -10.74 -31.13 -2.63
N LEU A 660 -11.19 -29.95 -2.16
CA LEU A 660 -12.30 -29.83 -1.23
C LEU A 660 -13.57 -29.24 -1.87
N LYS A 661 -13.41 -28.33 -2.85
CA LYS A 661 -14.58 -27.67 -3.46
C LYS A 661 -15.52 -28.67 -4.13
N THR A 662 -16.83 -28.46 -3.97
CA THR A 662 -17.88 -29.38 -4.49
C THR A 662 -18.63 -28.81 -5.70
N ASP A 663 -18.33 -27.59 -6.09
CA ASP A 663 -18.88 -26.87 -7.25
C ASP A 663 -17.99 -27.02 -8.50
N GLN A 664 -18.44 -26.43 -9.63
CA GLN A 664 -17.71 -26.38 -10.89
C GLN A 664 -17.19 -24.97 -11.23
N ASN A 665 -17.28 -24.01 -10.30
CA ASN A 665 -16.77 -22.68 -10.53
C ASN A 665 -15.25 -22.70 -10.72
N PRO A 666 -14.67 -21.85 -11.58
CA PRO A 666 -13.24 -21.83 -11.84
C PRO A 666 -12.45 -21.46 -10.59
N LEU A 667 -11.35 -22.17 -10.38
CA LEU A 667 -10.30 -21.83 -9.43
C LEU A 667 -8.99 -21.82 -10.22
N ILE A 668 -8.52 -20.62 -10.55
CA ILE A 668 -7.31 -20.41 -11.33
C ILE A 668 -6.23 -19.74 -10.49
N PHE A 669 -4.99 -20.13 -10.71
CA PHE A 669 -3.82 -19.64 -9.99
C PHE A 669 -2.77 -19.12 -10.97
N LYS A 670 -2.37 -17.86 -10.80
CA LYS A 670 -1.34 -17.22 -11.62
C LYS A 670 -0.17 -16.77 -10.76
N ILE A 671 1.05 -17.17 -11.13
CA ILE A 671 2.27 -16.75 -10.46
C ILE A 671 3.20 -16.01 -11.43
N ASN A 672 3.61 -14.79 -11.05
CA ASN A 672 4.66 -14.06 -11.76
C ASN A 672 6.02 -14.58 -11.28
N MET A 673 6.76 -15.26 -12.17
CA MET A 673 8.04 -15.91 -11.84
C MET A 673 9.21 -14.93 -11.71
N ALA A 674 8.98 -13.62 -11.90
CA ALA A 674 10.00 -12.57 -11.84
C ALA A 674 9.54 -11.30 -11.09
N GLY A 675 8.39 -11.37 -10.43
CA GLY A 675 7.81 -10.25 -9.69
C GLY A 675 8.03 -10.35 -8.18
N GLY A 676 8.00 -9.21 -7.50
CA GLY A 676 7.93 -9.09 -6.04
C GLY A 676 6.48 -8.95 -5.55
N HIS A 677 6.30 -8.48 -4.30
CA HIS A 677 4.97 -8.32 -3.68
C HIS A 677 4.02 -7.42 -4.50
N GLY A 678 4.53 -6.41 -5.17
CA GLY A 678 3.76 -5.52 -6.06
C GLY A 678 3.61 -6.03 -7.50
N GLY A 679 3.94 -7.29 -7.80
CA GLY A 679 3.95 -7.83 -9.16
C GLY A 679 5.18 -7.38 -9.97
N SER A 680 4.97 -7.13 -11.26
CA SER A 680 6.01 -6.63 -12.17
C SER A 680 6.45 -5.21 -11.82
N SER A 681 7.72 -4.88 -12.04
CA SER A 681 8.25 -3.53 -11.74
C SER A 681 7.98 -2.51 -12.84
N GLY A 682 7.84 -2.93 -14.10
CA GLY A 682 7.58 -2.07 -15.24
C GLY A 682 6.13 -1.59 -15.34
N ARG A 683 5.92 -0.32 -15.73
CA ARG A 683 4.58 0.29 -15.80
C ARG A 683 3.66 -0.36 -16.83
N TYR A 684 4.18 -0.76 -18.00
CA TYR A 684 3.37 -1.44 -19.03
C TYR A 684 3.05 -2.86 -18.62
N ASP A 685 3.98 -3.56 -17.99
CA ASP A 685 3.77 -4.92 -17.50
C ASP A 685 2.68 -4.96 -16.43
N ARG A 686 2.63 -3.96 -15.54
CA ARG A 686 1.53 -3.81 -14.56
C ARG A 686 0.17 -3.60 -15.21
N LEU A 687 0.10 -2.86 -16.31
CA LEU A 687 -1.15 -2.69 -17.05
C LEU A 687 -1.62 -4.01 -17.68
N HIS A 688 -0.72 -4.85 -18.17
CA HIS A 688 -1.06 -6.19 -18.67
C HIS A 688 -1.59 -7.08 -17.54
N GLU A 689 -0.95 -7.05 -16.36
CA GLU A 689 -1.43 -7.78 -15.18
C GLU A 689 -2.83 -7.33 -14.77
N LEU A 690 -3.10 -6.04 -14.79
CA LEU A 690 -4.41 -5.49 -14.42
C LEU A 690 -5.48 -5.77 -15.48
N ALA A 691 -5.14 -5.69 -16.76
CA ALA A 691 -6.03 -6.06 -17.86
C ALA A 691 -6.48 -7.53 -17.76
N PHE A 692 -5.57 -8.41 -17.33
CA PHE A 692 -5.89 -9.80 -17.06
C PHE A 692 -6.90 -9.94 -15.88
N ASP A 693 -6.69 -9.21 -14.79
CA ASP A 693 -7.57 -9.24 -13.64
C ASP A 693 -8.98 -8.72 -13.98
N TYR A 694 -9.06 -7.56 -14.61
CA TYR A 694 -10.34 -6.97 -15.03
C TYR A 694 -11.07 -7.84 -16.06
N ALA A 695 -10.34 -8.52 -16.95
CA ALA A 695 -10.97 -9.44 -17.89
C ALA A 695 -11.61 -10.65 -17.18
N PHE A 696 -10.98 -11.18 -16.12
CA PHE A 696 -11.59 -12.19 -15.27
C PHE A 696 -12.85 -11.65 -14.56
N GLU A 697 -12.74 -10.52 -13.89
CA GLU A 697 -13.81 -9.90 -13.11
C GLU A 697 -15.04 -9.60 -13.99
N LEU A 698 -14.85 -8.91 -15.12
CA LEU A 698 -15.90 -8.56 -16.06
C LEU A 698 -16.58 -9.81 -16.63
N THR A 699 -15.80 -10.84 -16.96
CA THR A 699 -16.35 -12.12 -17.45
C THR A 699 -17.24 -12.76 -16.38
N GLN A 700 -16.83 -12.75 -15.11
CA GLN A 700 -17.64 -13.29 -14.02
C GLN A 700 -18.90 -12.43 -13.77
N MET A 701 -18.84 -11.13 -13.99
CA MET A 701 -20.00 -10.23 -13.94
C MET A 701 -20.95 -10.40 -15.14
N GLY A 702 -20.58 -11.20 -16.14
CA GLY A 702 -21.35 -11.39 -17.37
C GLY A 702 -21.18 -10.26 -18.38
N ILE A 703 -20.06 -9.55 -18.34
CA ILE A 703 -19.70 -8.47 -19.27
C ILE A 703 -18.59 -8.99 -20.19
N ALA A 704 -18.90 -9.16 -21.46
CA ALA A 704 -18.00 -9.78 -22.43
C ALA A 704 -17.24 -8.78 -23.33
N LYS A 705 -17.49 -7.48 -23.19
CA LYS A 705 -16.93 -6.45 -24.09
C LYS A 705 -16.55 -5.18 -23.31
#